data_b9a71e73fe8fe8a545ba3132eb319b6c
#
_entry.id   b9a71e73fe8fe8a545ba3132eb319b6c
#
_cell.length_a   1.000
_cell.length_b   1.000
_cell.length_c   1.000
_cell.angle_alpha   90.00
_cell.angle_beta   90.00
_cell.angle_gamma   90.00
#
_symmetry.space_group_name_H-M   'P 1'
#
loop_
_entity.id
_entity.type
_entity.pdbx_description
1 polymer ?
#
loop_
_entity_poly.entity_id
_entity_poly.type
_entity_poly.pdbx_seq_one_letter_code
_entity_poly.pdbx_strand_id
1 'polypeptide(L)'
;MKKYILLVLVMLPIFVSAQNVLWKDYFSYREITDVFAANEQAFVATKNSVFVMNADDELVAKYNTVNGLKVEDIRQVYYSAEHQKIIVGSQNGSLALIDTQTEKITHFNDIANKTTLSTAEKIVYDVVVNGNILYVATGFGIAEILLDIEEFGDSYFFAEDGISTEVMNLAIVGDYLYANTNNVGIKKIDLNDNMLNDSNWQIVDYENWLSIINFNHQLVGVKDDLTLNAFTDDSYQQVGEVYGGFLSLRVYDGTLTAVTYEVARCYYSNFSWENEYIIPQGQSYLTSAVTIGDKIYCGSQKDGFYSITRNSEHTHADHTPEGPLSNRVSALKIDSNNQLWTVFGGYDNNFNPYLPQIGLAMFGINRLDLNTDVWQSISYGDIAPFRATSHIEEHPLTKDIYISSFHDGLMKLTPNPTELAESTWVVYNHENTGASGIDAYLQTPGDADSRTIRINGPAFEPNGKGWITNGYSDRLIKSFEDNQWRSYNVVNQLSNSSNKAYTAPVIDKNGVKWVGTFQSGAFAFNESPQKLVNITNLPSTVVNTIAIDGRNQVWIGTNNGLRMIPSVDNFSSNSTLNSQSFIIMDDGLAQELFYQQNILKIKVDGSNNKWVAVAGAGVFLVSADGQQTVYHFDTSNSPLPADDIVDIEIDDNTGEVFFATNQGLVSYQHYATAPKADLENVYFFPNPVKPEFEGEVKISGLMQSANIKITDIAGNLVYETTATGGSALWNTRNFAGRKVASGVYIVFVSSDDGSEKSVGKIMVIR
;
A
#
# COMPACT_ATOMS: atom_id res chain seq x y z
N MET A 1 63.47 -15.22 -8.03
CA MET A 1 62.32 -15.63 -8.80
C MET A 1 61.08 -15.09 -8.09
N LYS A 2 60.52 -13.97 -8.56
CA LYS A 2 59.29 -13.38 -8.04
C LYS A 2 58.09 -14.00 -8.79
N LYS A 3 57.20 -14.71 -8.08
CA LYS A 3 55.95 -15.20 -8.62
C LYS A 3 54.95 -14.06 -8.61
N TYR A 4 54.49 -13.64 -9.79
CA TYR A 4 53.31 -12.78 -9.97
C TYR A 4 52.05 -13.66 -9.91
N ILE A 5 51.20 -13.42 -8.93
CA ILE A 5 49.85 -13.96 -8.89
C ILE A 5 48.96 -13.01 -9.70
N LEU A 6 48.48 -13.50 -10.84
CA LEU A 6 47.51 -12.80 -11.70
C LEU A 6 46.13 -12.98 -11.06
N LEU A 7 45.58 -11.94 -10.46
CA LEU A 7 44.20 -11.91 -9.96
C LEU A 7 43.28 -11.64 -11.15
N VAL A 8 42.63 -12.67 -11.68
CA VAL A 8 41.60 -12.52 -12.68
C VAL A 8 40.31 -12.07 -11.98
N LEU A 9 40.02 -10.78 -12.06
CA LEU A 9 38.74 -10.23 -11.62
C LEU A 9 37.69 -10.63 -12.67
N VAL A 10 36.87 -11.61 -12.36
CA VAL A 10 35.66 -11.95 -13.16
C VAL A 10 34.63 -10.86 -12.88
N MET A 11 34.51 -9.89 -13.76
CA MET A 11 33.36 -8.99 -13.79
C MET A 11 32.17 -9.79 -14.30
N LEU A 12 31.33 -10.24 -13.38
CA LEU A 12 29.96 -10.63 -13.72
C LEU A 12 29.23 -9.36 -14.19
N PRO A 13 28.61 -9.34 -15.36
CA PRO A 13 27.74 -8.24 -15.73
C PRO A 13 26.51 -8.33 -14.83
N ILE A 14 26.36 -7.38 -13.92
CA ILE A 14 25.11 -7.14 -13.24
C ILE A 14 24.18 -6.57 -14.33
N PHE A 15 23.32 -7.41 -14.88
CA PHE A 15 22.18 -6.97 -15.65
C PHE A 15 21.18 -6.37 -14.63
N VAL A 16 21.32 -5.08 -14.38
CA VAL A 16 20.23 -4.32 -13.78
C VAL A 16 19.15 -4.25 -14.87
N SER A 17 18.09 -5.03 -14.72
CA SER A 17 16.88 -4.86 -15.52
C SER A 17 16.45 -3.40 -15.34
N ALA A 18 16.04 -2.75 -16.43
CA ALA A 18 15.49 -1.41 -16.39
C ALA A 18 14.08 -1.47 -15.76
N GLN A 19 14.02 -1.77 -14.47
CA GLN A 19 12.84 -1.58 -13.66
C GLN A 19 12.43 -0.11 -13.69
N ASN A 20 11.15 0.16 -13.54
CA ASN A 20 10.57 1.51 -13.48
C ASN A 20 11.30 2.35 -12.41
N VAL A 21 12.41 2.97 -12.76
CA VAL A 21 13.32 3.73 -11.87
C VAL A 21 12.59 4.86 -11.11
N LEU A 22 11.35 5.17 -11.52
CA LEU A 22 10.53 6.24 -10.96
C LEU A 22 9.57 5.79 -9.86
N TRP A 23 9.32 4.47 -9.70
CA TRP A 23 8.42 3.94 -8.68
C TRP A 23 9.17 3.12 -7.66
N LYS A 24 8.76 3.23 -6.40
CA LYS A 24 9.34 2.50 -5.27
C LYS A 24 8.24 1.89 -4.41
N ASP A 25 8.48 0.68 -3.90
CA ASP A 25 7.56 -0.04 -3.04
C ASP A 25 7.85 0.17 -1.56
N TYR A 26 6.77 0.25 -0.77
CA TYR A 26 6.79 0.29 0.68
C TYR A 26 5.69 -0.62 1.22
N PHE A 27 5.69 -1.89 0.75
CA PHE A 27 4.69 -2.87 1.17
C PHE A 27 4.99 -3.41 2.56
N SER A 28 3.91 -3.74 3.29
CA SER A 28 3.99 -4.61 4.45
C SER A 28 4.05 -6.06 3.99
N TYR A 29 5.03 -6.79 4.50
CA TYR A 29 5.19 -8.22 4.26
C TYR A 29 4.75 -9.06 5.48
N ARG A 30 3.94 -8.49 6.39
CA ARG A 30 3.57 -9.14 7.66
C ARG A 30 2.33 -10.03 7.60
N GLU A 31 1.41 -9.79 6.66
CA GLU A 31 0.20 -10.60 6.50
C GLU A 31 0.48 -11.77 5.53
N ILE A 32 1.12 -12.84 6.03
CA ILE A 32 1.43 -14.01 5.20
C ILE A 32 0.15 -14.79 4.89
N THR A 33 -0.01 -15.19 3.65
CA THR A 33 -1.13 -16.03 3.20
C THR A 33 -0.72 -17.47 2.96
N ASP A 34 0.49 -17.70 2.42
CA ASP A 34 1.00 -19.03 2.16
C ASP A 34 2.52 -19.09 2.14
N VAL A 35 3.08 -20.28 2.40
CA VAL A 35 4.51 -20.57 2.33
C VAL A 35 4.70 -21.89 1.60
N PHE A 36 5.60 -21.92 0.63
CA PHE A 36 5.99 -23.10 -0.14
C PHE A 36 7.52 -23.26 -0.13
N ALA A 37 8.01 -24.49 -0.02
CA ALA A 37 9.44 -24.79 -0.02
C ALA A 37 9.85 -25.56 -1.28
N ALA A 38 10.94 -25.11 -1.91
CA ALA A 38 11.62 -25.82 -2.99
C ALA A 38 13.07 -25.34 -3.10
N ASN A 39 13.98 -26.21 -3.55
CA ASN A 39 15.40 -25.87 -3.81
C ASN A 39 16.08 -25.14 -2.63
N GLU A 40 15.80 -25.59 -1.41
CA GLU A 40 16.32 -24.97 -0.16
C GLU A 40 15.91 -23.48 -0.02
N GLN A 41 14.78 -23.11 -0.61
CA GLN A 41 14.20 -21.76 -0.52
C GLN A 41 12.76 -21.83 -0.03
N ALA A 42 12.36 -20.78 0.70
CA ALA A 42 10.97 -20.53 1.04
C ALA A 42 10.41 -19.45 0.10
N PHE A 43 9.33 -19.79 -0.59
CA PHE A 43 8.50 -18.88 -1.40
C PHE A 43 7.33 -18.46 -0.54
N VAL A 44 7.23 -17.18 -0.25
CA VAL A 44 6.31 -16.65 0.74
C VAL A 44 5.36 -15.66 0.09
N ALA A 45 4.07 -15.91 0.19
CA ALA A 45 3.02 -15.03 -0.31
C ALA A 45 2.43 -14.17 0.81
N THR A 46 2.17 -12.93 0.49
CA THR A 46 1.27 -12.03 1.21
C THR A 46 0.04 -11.76 0.33
N LYS A 47 -0.90 -10.92 0.76
CA LYS A 47 -2.09 -10.63 -0.05
C LYS A 47 -1.82 -10.03 -1.43
N ASN A 48 -0.69 -9.33 -1.61
CA ASN A 48 -0.40 -8.59 -2.84
C ASN A 48 1.08 -8.61 -3.25
N SER A 49 1.85 -9.48 -2.64
CA SER A 49 3.27 -9.63 -2.94
C SER A 49 3.77 -11.04 -2.68
N VAL A 50 4.91 -11.37 -3.29
CA VAL A 50 5.66 -12.61 -3.02
C VAL A 50 7.10 -12.24 -2.75
N PHE A 51 7.73 -12.91 -1.77
CA PHE A 51 9.17 -12.82 -1.57
C PHE A 51 9.78 -14.21 -1.42
N VAL A 52 11.08 -14.29 -1.67
CA VAL A 52 11.84 -15.55 -1.63
C VAL A 52 12.98 -15.42 -0.65
N MET A 53 13.07 -16.38 0.30
CA MET A 53 14.15 -16.49 1.28
C MET A 53 14.96 -17.76 1.00
N ASN A 54 16.29 -17.68 1.10
CA ASN A 54 17.13 -18.87 1.04
C ASN A 54 17.30 -19.53 2.43
N ALA A 55 17.95 -20.69 2.49
CA ALA A 55 18.21 -21.42 3.75
C ALA A 55 19.16 -20.68 4.71
N ASP A 56 19.94 -19.71 4.21
CA ASP A 56 20.81 -18.84 5.01
C ASP A 56 20.07 -17.62 5.58
N ASP A 57 18.74 -17.56 5.44
CA ASP A 57 17.86 -16.48 5.89
C ASP A 57 18.06 -15.15 5.12
N GLU A 58 18.60 -15.21 3.91
CA GLU A 58 18.77 -14.02 3.07
C GLU A 58 17.59 -13.84 2.13
N LEU A 59 17.15 -12.59 1.99
CA LEU A 59 16.13 -12.21 1.02
C LEU A 59 16.70 -12.27 -0.40
N VAL A 60 16.16 -13.16 -1.24
CA VAL A 60 16.62 -13.39 -2.61
C VAL A 60 15.89 -12.50 -3.62
N ALA A 61 14.57 -12.38 -3.48
CA ALA A 61 13.73 -11.62 -4.41
C ALA A 61 12.45 -11.12 -3.74
N LYS A 62 11.90 -10.03 -4.29
CA LYS A 62 10.56 -9.51 -3.98
C LYS A 62 9.81 -9.25 -5.28
N TYR A 63 8.53 -9.61 -5.33
CA TYR A 63 7.62 -9.36 -6.43
C TYR A 63 6.35 -8.69 -5.91
N ASN A 64 6.02 -7.54 -6.46
CA ASN A 64 4.85 -6.74 -6.14
C ASN A 64 4.44 -5.88 -7.35
N THR A 65 3.54 -4.93 -7.20
CA THR A 65 3.06 -4.11 -8.33
C THR A 65 4.17 -3.31 -9.01
N VAL A 66 5.23 -2.90 -8.29
CA VAL A 66 6.37 -2.16 -8.86
C VAL A 66 7.20 -3.03 -9.81
N ASN A 67 7.32 -4.32 -9.54
CA ASN A 67 7.96 -5.28 -10.46
C ASN A 67 6.97 -5.82 -11.51
N GLY A 68 5.69 -5.45 -11.43
CA GLY A 68 4.67 -5.87 -12.38
C GLY A 68 3.77 -7.01 -11.91
N LEU A 69 3.89 -7.51 -10.66
CA LEU A 69 2.95 -8.48 -10.10
C LEU A 69 1.63 -7.79 -9.75
N LYS A 70 0.65 -7.89 -10.66
CA LYS A 70 -0.68 -7.29 -10.51
C LYS A 70 -1.71 -8.36 -10.13
N VAL A 71 -1.50 -9.01 -8.99
CA VAL A 71 -2.41 -10.00 -8.41
C VAL A 71 -2.78 -9.54 -7.00
N GLU A 72 -4.08 -9.42 -6.76
CA GLU A 72 -4.64 -9.03 -5.47
C GLU A 72 -5.22 -10.25 -4.74
N ASP A 73 -5.28 -10.18 -3.41
CA ASP A 73 -5.81 -11.24 -2.55
C ASP A 73 -5.17 -12.60 -2.86
N ILE A 74 -3.84 -12.62 -2.96
CA ILE A 74 -3.07 -13.84 -3.18
C ILE A 74 -3.37 -14.82 -2.03
N ARG A 75 -3.73 -16.04 -2.42
CA ARG A 75 -4.06 -17.13 -1.50
C ARG A 75 -3.00 -18.22 -1.49
N GLN A 76 -2.37 -18.45 -2.64
CA GLN A 76 -1.53 -19.61 -2.89
C GLN A 76 -0.24 -19.21 -3.58
N VAL A 77 0.87 -19.78 -3.16
CA VAL A 77 2.16 -19.75 -3.86
C VAL A 77 2.69 -21.15 -4.07
N TYR A 78 3.25 -21.42 -5.24
CA TYR A 78 3.88 -22.67 -5.60
C TYR A 78 5.13 -22.40 -6.45
N TYR A 79 6.12 -23.25 -6.40
CA TYR A 79 7.28 -23.17 -7.28
C TYR A 79 7.48 -24.45 -8.06
N SER A 80 7.51 -24.35 -9.38
CA SER A 80 7.89 -25.43 -10.28
C SER A 80 9.40 -25.37 -10.56
N ALA A 81 10.15 -26.30 -9.95
CA ALA A 81 11.59 -26.37 -10.16
C ALA A 81 11.96 -26.79 -11.60
N GLU A 82 11.11 -27.58 -12.26
CA GLU A 82 11.30 -27.99 -13.64
C GLU A 82 11.21 -26.80 -14.60
N HIS A 83 10.23 -25.91 -14.40
CA HIS A 83 9.99 -24.75 -15.26
C HIS A 83 10.63 -23.46 -14.72
N GLN A 84 11.21 -23.50 -13.52
CA GLN A 84 11.79 -22.35 -12.82
C GLN A 84 10.81 -21.17 -12.73
N LYS A 85 9.55 -21.49 -12.39
CA LYS A 85 8.46 -20.52 -12.31
C LYS A 85 7.82 -20.53 -10.93
N ILE A 86 7.63 -19.32 -10.37
CA ILE A 86 6.73 -19.12 -9.23
C ILE A 86 5.32 -18.97 -9.79
N ILE A 87 4.39 -19.70 -9.22
CA ILE A 87 2.97 -19.72 -9.58
C ILE A 87 2.22 -19.09 -8.42
N VAL A 88 1.39 -18.11 -8.74
CA VAL A 88 0.61 -17.34 -7.75
C VAL A 88 -0.86 -17.45 -8.10
N GLY A 89 -1.67 -17.88 -7.16
CA GLY A 89 -3.12 -17.97 -7.30
C GLY A 89 -3.86 -17.10 -6.29
N SER A 90 -4.99 -16.53 -6.69
CA SER A 90 -5.72 -15.54 -5.89
C SER A 90 -7.15 -15.92 -5.55
N GLN A 91 -7.72 -15.18 -4.59
CA GLN A 91 -9.12 -15.29 -4.18
C GLN A 91 -10.10 -14.85 -5.28
N ASN A 92 -9.69 -13.95 -6.17
CA ASN A 92 -10.53 -13.42 -7.24
C ASN A 92 -10.44 -14.18 -8.58
N GLY A 93 -9.57 -15.21 -8.65
CA GLY A 93 -9.35 -16.02 -9.85
C GLY A 93 -8.25 -15.53 -10.77
N SER A 94 -7.49 -14.50 -10.39
CA SER A 94 -6.29 -14.10 -11.10
C SER A 94 -5.14 -15.05 -10.76
N LEU A 95 -4.33 -15.39 -11.78
CA LEU A 95 -3.08 -16.15 -11.59
C LEU A 95 -1.92 -15.38 -12.23
N ALA A 96 -0.72 -15.65 -11.74
CA ALA A 96 0.51 -15.17 -12.35
C ALA A 96 1.58 -16.27 -12.38
N LEU A 97 2.35 -16.29 -13.46
CA LEU A 97 3.59 -17.05 -13.58
C LEU A 97 4.76 -16.07 -13.57
N ILE A 98 5.69 -16.23 -12.65
CA ILE A 98 6.92 -15.43 -12.55
C ILE A 98 8.09 -16.34 -12.94
N ASP A 99 8.72 -16.04 -14.05
CA ASP A 99 9.92 -16.72 -14.48
C ASP A 99 11.12 -16.22 -13.68
N THR A 100 11.73 -17.08 -12.86
CA THR A 100 12.81 -16.69 -11.95
C THR A 100 14.16 -16.45 -12.65
N GLN A 101 14.29 -16.78 -13.93
CA GLN A 101 15.49 -16.54 -14.73
C GLN A 101 15.44 -15.19 -15.46
N THR A 102 14.27 -14.86 -15.99
CA THR A 102 14.07 -13.66 -16.82
C THR A 102 13.34 -12.55 -16.10
N GLU A 103 12.79 -12.82 -14.90
CA GLU A 103 11.91 -11.95 -14.13
C GLU A 103 10.63 -11.54 -14.87
N LYS A 104 10.31 -12.22 -15.99
CA LYS A 104 9.08 -12.00 -16.74
C LYS A 104 7.88 -12.48 -15.91
N ILE A 105 6.84 -11.66 -15.84
CA ILE A 105 5.57 -12.01 -15.20
C ILE A 105 4.49 -12.11 -16.25
N THR A 106 3.83 -13.27 -16.34
CA THR A 106 2.67 -13.51 -17.21
C THR A 106 1.42 -13.65 -16.36
N HIS A 107 0.38 -12.89 -16.67
CA HIS A 107 -0.89 -12.86 -15.93
C HIS A 107 -1.98 -13.61 -16.67
N PHE A 108 -2.81 -14.34 -15.92
CA PHE A 108 -3.99 -15.04 -16.39
C PHE A 108 -5.20 -14.50 -15.64
N ASN A 109 -6.03 -13.75 -16.33
CA ASN A 109 -7.24 -13.14 -15.76
C ASN A 109 -8.53 -13.75 -16.34
N ASP A 110 -8.43 -14.89 -17.04
CA ASP A 110 -9.56 -15.53 -17.73
C ASP A 110 -10.64 -15.95 -16.73
N ILE A 111 -10.26 -16.58 -15.61
CA ILE A 111 -11.19 -16.93 -14.52
C ILE A 111 -11.75 -15.66 -13.88
N ALA A 112 -10.88 -14.70 -13.52
CA ALA A 112 -11.28 -13.45 -12.87
C ALA A 112 -12.29 -12.66 -13.72
N ASN A 113 -12.07 -12.59 -15.02
CA ASN A 113 -12.91 -11.85 -15.97
C ASN A 113 -14.17 -12.59 -16.42
N LYS A 114 -14.33 -13.88 -16.07
CA LYS A 114 -15.49 -14.67 -16.46
C LYS A 114 -16.75 -14.21 -15.72
N THR A 115 -17.62 -13.51 -16.40
CA THR A 115 -18.84 -12.92 -15.81
C THR A 115 -19.93 -13.95 -15.45
N THR A 116 -19.83 -15.17 -15.97
CA THR A 116 -20.75 -16.28 -15.70
C THR A 116 -20.41 -17.03 -14.41
N LEU A 117 -19.23 -16.82 -13.83
CA LEU A 117 -18.80 -17.40 -12.57
C LEU A 117 -19.09 -16.44 -11.42
N SER A 118 -19.59 -16.96 -10.32
CA SER A 118 -19.73 -16.24 -9.06
C SER A 118 -18.36 -15.99 -8.41
N THR A 119 -18.27 -15.11 -7.42
CA THR A 119 -17.04 -14.85 -6.69
C THR A 119 -16.47 -16.10 -6.00
N ALA A 120 -17.32 -16.98 -5.50
CA ALA A 120 -16.89 -18.24 -4.88
C ALA A 120 -16.32 -19.22 -5.91
N GLU A 121 -16.93 -19.31 -7.10
CA GLU A 121 -16.44 -20.19 -8.16
C GLU A 121 -15.10 -19.75 -8.74
N LYS A 122 -14.72 -18.49 -8.60
CA LYS A 122 -13.43 -17.95 -9.09
C LYS A 122 -12.24 -18.27 -8.21
N ILE A 123 -12.44 -18.60 -6.94
CA ILE A 123 -11.35 -18.80 -5.97
C ILE A 123 -10.38 -19.86 -6.47
N VAL A 124 -9.09 -19.53 -6.48
CA VAL A 124 -8.00 -20.50 -6.67
C VAL A 124 -7.64 -21.09 -5.32
N TYR A 125 -7.91 -22.39 -5.15
CA TYR A 125 -7.69 -23.09 -3.87
C TYR A 125 -6.33 -23.76 -3.78
N ASP A 126 -5.88 -24.40 -4.88
CA ASP A 126 -4.64 -25.14 -4.91
C ASP A 126 -4.11 -25.29 -6.34
N VAL A 127 -2.84 -25.63 -6.48
CA VAL A 127 -2.22 -25.89 -7.77
C VAL A 127 -1.27 -27.08 -7.71
N VAL A 128 -1.18 -27.85 -8.77
CA VAL A 128 -0.21 -28.94 -8.92
C VAL A 128 0.29 -29.02 -10.35
N VAL A 129 1.57 -29.34 -10.54
CA VAL A 129 2.21 -29.44 -11.87
C VAL A 129 2.48 -30.89 -12.23
N ASN A 130 2.16 -31.28 -13.45
CA ASN A 130 2.54 -32.56 -14.06
C ASN A 130 3.11 -32.32 -15.46
N GLY A 131 4.41 -32.49 -15.64
CA GLY A 131 5.10 -32.12 -16.88
C GLY A 131 4.78 -30.66 -17.24
N ASN A 132 4.25 -30.44 -18.43
CA ASN A 132 3.92 -29.12 -18.96
C ASN A 132 2.54 -28.58 -18.54
N ILE A 133 1.78 -29.31 -17.75
CA ILE A 133 0.41 -28.94 -17.37
C ILE A 133 0.39 -28.51 -15.91
N LEU A 134 -0.09 -27.31 -15.66
CA LEU A 134 -0.48 -26.81 -14.34
C LEU A 134 -1.98 -27.03 -14.16
N TYR A 135 -2.35 -27.91 -13.24
CA TYR A 135 -3.74 -28.07 -12.81
C TYR A 135 -4.05 -27.09 -11.68
N VAL A 136 -5.14 -26.35 -11.81
CA VAL A 136 -5.58 -25.31 -10.89
C VAL A 136 -6.91 -25.71 -10.27
N ALA A 137 -6.93 -25.96 -8.98
CA ALA A 137 -8.15 -26.21 -8.20
C ALA A 137 -8.93 -24.91 -8.02
N THR A 138 -10.21 -24.92 -8.35
CA THR A 138 -11.07 -23.73 -8.32
C THR A 138 -12.43 -24.03 -7.70
N GLY A 139 -13.21 -23.00 -7.41
CA GLY A 139 -14.58 -23.13 -6.93
C GLY A 139 -15.57 -23.73 -7.94
N PHE A 140 -15.20 -23.88 -9.21
CA PHE A 140 -16.02 -24.55 -10.22
C PHE A 140 -15.52 -25.95 -10.61
N GLY A 141 -14.32 -26.34 -10.18
CA GLY A 141 -13.67 -27.57 -10.58
C GLY A 141 -12.17 -27.37 -10.80
N ILE A 142 -11.64 -27.83 -11.95
CA ILE A 142 -10.22 -27.74 -12.28
C ILE A 142 -10.04 -27.00 -13.59
N ALA A 143 -9.05 -26.10 -13.65
CA ALA A 143 -8.58 -25.47 -14.89
C ALA A 143 -7.14 -25.92 -15.20
N GLU A 144 -6.75 -25.86 -16.46
CA GLU A 144 -5.38 -26.12 -16.91
C GLU A 144 -4.70 -24.88 -17.42
N ILE A 145 -3.38 -24.79 -17.19
CA ILE A 145 -2.49 -23.84 -17.85
C ILE A 145 -1.33 -24.63 -18.46
N LEU A 146 -1.06 -24.37 -19.72
CA LEU A 146 0.05 -24.98 -20.47
C LEU A 146 1.31 -24.14 -20.23
N LEU A 147 2.26 -24.66 -19.43
CA LEU A 147 3.41 -23.90 -18.93
C LEU A 147 4.46 -23.56 -19.99
N ASP A 148 4.54 -24.33 -21.06
CA ASP A 148 5.51 -24.11 -22.16
C ASP A 148 5.10 -22.97 -23.10
N ILE A 149 3.82 -22.80 -23.34
CA ILE A 149 3.28 -21.74 -24.19
C ILE A 149 2.60 -20.60 -23.39
N GLU A 150 2.46 -20.79 -22.08
CA GLU A 150 1.82 -19.84 -21.15
C GLU A 150 0.39 -19.47 -21.59
N GLU A 151 -0.44 -20.47 -21.88
CA GLU A 151 -1.84 -20.31 -22.29
C GLU A 151 -2.78 -21.17 -21.44
N PHE A 152 -4.04 -20.74 -21.33
CA PHE A 152 -5.12 -21.54 -20.73
C PHE A 152 -5.38 -22.78 -21.58
N GLY A 153 -5.48 -23.95 -20.91
CA GLY A 153 -5.90 -25.21 -21.49
C GLY A 153 -7.39 -25.49 -21.27
N ASP A 154 -7.71 -26.76 -21.01
CA ASP A 154 -9.07 -27.21 -20.76
C ASP A 154 -9.57 -26.83 -19.35
N SER A 155 -10.88 -26.91 -19.15
CA SER A 155 -11.54 -26.71 -17.83
C SER A 155 -12.50 -27.85 -17.55
N TYR A 156 -12.40 -28.42 -16.37
CA TYR A 156 -13.18 -29.59 -15.92
C TYR A 156 -14.16 -29.14 -14.83
N PHE A 157 -15.43 -29.10 -15.18
CA PHE A 157 -16.48 -28.68 -14.27
C PHE A 157 -17.03 -29.89 -13.51
N PHE A 158 -16.89 -29.89 -12.23
CA PHE A 158 -17.61 -30.82 -11.38
C PHE A 158 -18.95 -30.20 -11.02
N ALA A 159 -20.02 -30.85 -11.39
CA ALA A 159 -21.36 -30.38 -11.07
C ALA A 159 -22.20 -31.52 -10.54
N GLU A 160 -22.86 -31.30 -9.42
CA GLU A 160 -23.87 -32.18 -8.85
C GLU A 160 -25.22 -31.43 -8.85
N ASP A 161 -26.25 -32.00 -9.45
CA ASP A 161 -27.59 -31.38 -9.59
C ASP A 161 -27.55 -29.95 -10.21
N GLY A 162 -26.56 -29.67 -11.06
CA GLY A 162 -26.36 -28.38 -11.73
C GLY A 162 -25.72 -27.30 -10.87
N ILE A 163 -25.19 -27.65 -9.69
CA ILE A 163 -24.41 -26.77 -8.81
C ILE A 163 -22.93 -27.13 -8.99
N SER A 164 -22.09 -26.11 -9.23
CA SER A 164 -20.62 -26.29 -9.32
C SER A 164 -20.07 -26.84 -8.01
N THR A 165 -19.15 -27.80 -8.10
CA THR A 165 -18.50 -28.40 -6.95
C THR A 165 -17.08 -27.84 -6.83
N GLU A 166 -16.78 -27.26 -5.69
CA GLU A 166 -15.45 -26.73 -5.37
C GLU A 166 -14.42 -27.86 -5.27
N VAL A 167 -13.25 -27.68 -5.90
CA VAL A 167 -12.07 -28.49 -5.70
C VAL A 167 -11.11 -27.75 -4.77
N MET A 168 -10.92 -28.26 -3.57
CA MET A 168 -10.17 -27.59 -2.50
C MET A 168 -8.67 -27.87 -2.54
N ASN A 169 -8.30 -29.11 -2.95
CA ASN A 169 -6.89 -29.51 -3.09
C ASN A 169 -6.72 -30.49 -4.23
N LEU A 170 -5.50 -30.54 -4.75
CA LEU A 170 -5.06 -31.50 -5.75
C LEU A 170 -3.82 -32.27 -5.25
N ALA A 171 -3.73 -33.54 -5.58
CA ALA A 171 -2.52 -34.34 -5.36
C ALA A 171 -2.28 -35.27 -6.53
N ILE A 172 -1.02 -35.40 -6.97
CA ILE A 172 -0.61 -36.40 -7.96
C ILE A 172 0.15 -37.48 -7.24
N VAL A 173 -0.34 -38.74 -7.36
CA VAL A 173 0.32 -39.92 -6.80
C VAL A 173 0.39 -41.00 -7.87
N GLY A 174 1.60 -41.35 -8.28
CA GLY A 174 1.82 -42.21 -9.43
C GLY A 174 1.24 -41.61 -10.71
N ASP A 175 0.42 -42.37 -11.43
CA ASP A 175 -0.22 -41.96 -12.67
C ASP A 175 -1.62 -41.34 -12.46
N TYR A 176 -2.01 -41.02 -11.19
CA TYR A 176 -3.33 -40.53 -10.88
C TYR A 176 -3.31 -39.08 -10.35
N LEU A 177 -4.26 -38.28 -10.84
CA LEU A 177 -4.65 -37.02 -10.24
C LEU A 177 -5.81 -37.23 -9.26
N TYR A 178 -5.63 -36.82 -8.04
CA TYR A 178 -6.64 -36.79 -6.97
C TYR A 178 -7.16 -35.38 -6.77
N ALA A 179 -8.48 -35.26 -6.70
CA ALA A 179 -9.18 -34.01 -6.41
C ALA A 179 -10.01 -34.15 -5.13
N ASN A 180 -9.67 -33.36 -4.11
CA ASN A 180 -10.49 -33.22 -2.90
C ASN A 180 -11.60 -32.22 -3.17
N THR A 181 -12.84 -32.68 -3.16
CA THR A 181 -14.00 -31.85 -3.50
C THR A 181 -14.83 -31.55 -2.26
N ASN A 182 -15.42 -30.38 -2.23
CA ASN A 182 -16.35 -30.00 -1.17
C ASN A 182 -17.66 -30.79 -1.29
N ASN A 183 -18.06 -31.50 -0.24
CA ASN A 183 -19.29 -32.30 -0.10
C ASN A 183 -19.42 -33.56 -0.99
N VAL A 184 -18.44 -33.88 -1.85
CA VAL A 184 -18.50 -35.10 -2.68
C VAL A 184 -17.37 -36.08 -2.34
N GLY A 185 -16.38 -35.64 -1.57
CA GLY A 185 -15.25 -36.42 -1.14
C GLY A 185 -14.07 -36.39 -2.13
N ILE A 186 -13.26 -37.44 -2.15
CA ILE A 186 -12.07 -37.54 -3.00
C ILE A 186 -12.42 -38.26 -4.30
N LYS A 187 -12.17 -37.60 -5.44
CA LYS A 187 -12.19 -38.19 -6.78
C LYS A 187 -10.76 -38.43 -7.30
N LYS A 188 -10.58 -39.42 -8.16
CA LYS A 188 -9.32 -39.65 -8.89
C LYS A 188 -9.57 -39.94 -10.38
N ILE A 189 -8.56 -39.65 -11.19
CA ILE A 189 -8.51 -39.97 -12.62
C ILE A 189 -7.10 -40.37 -13.00
N ASP A 190 -6.97 -41.35 -13.95
CA ASP A 190 -5.69 -41.62 -14.59
C ASP A 190 -5.31 -40.44 -15.47
N LEU A 191 -4.08 -39.92 -15.34
CA LEU A 191 -3.58 -38.77 -16.11
C LEU A 191 -3.53 -38.98 -17.62
N ASN A 192 -3.61 -40.25 -18.07
CA ASN A 192 -3.69 -40.61 -19.48
C ASN A 192 -5.14 -40.67 -20.00
N ASP A 193 -6.13 -40.62 -19.13
CA ASP A 193 -7.55 -40.68 -19.50
C ASP A 193 -8.08 -39.29 -19.90
N ASN A 194 -9.19 -39.29 -20.63
CA ASN A 194 -9.87 -38.05 -21.01
C ASN A 194 -10.61 -37.45 -19.77
N MET A 195 -10.07 -36.38 -19.21
CA MET A 195 -10.62 -35.71 -18.02
C MET A 195 -11.95 -34.99 -18.28
N LEU A 196 -12.27 -34.67 -19.55
CA LEU A 196 -13.58 -34.09 -19.94
C LEU A 196 -14.74 -35.09 -19.81
N ASN A 197 -14.42 -36.38 -19.74
CA ASN A 197 -15.42 -37.39 -19.53
C ASN A 197 -15.59 -37.71 -18.05
N ASP A 198 -16.67 -37.20 -17.43
CA ASP A 198 -16.96 -37.39 -16.01
C ASP A 198 -16.98 -38.87 -15.57
N SER A 199 -17.33 -39.81 -16.48
CA SER A 199 -17.32 -41.24 -16.18
C SER A 199 -15.90 -41.82 -15.93
N ASN A 200 -14.85 -41.11 -16.29
CA ASN A 200 -13.46 -41.54 -16.05
C ASN A 200 -13.02 -41.15 -14.62
N TRP A 201 -13.72 -40.21 -13.98
CA TRP A 201 -13.48 -39.84 -12.60
C TRP A 201 -14.08 -40.85 -11.64
N GLN A 202 -13.25 -41.47 -10.82
CA GLN A 202 -13.65 -42.47 -9.85
C GLN A 202 -13.69 -41.84 -8.45
N ILE A 203 -14.74 -42.14 -7.69
CA ILE A 203 -14.81 -41.72 -6.28
C ILE A 203 -13.97 -42.70 -5.45
N VAL A 204 -12.97 -42.16 -4.72
CA VAL A 204 -12.12 -42.90 -3.82
C VAL A 204 -12.77 -43.00 -2.44
N ASP A 205 -13.33 -41.89 -1.98
CA ASP A 205 -14.03 -41.83 -0.69
C ASP A 205 -15.08 -40.69 -0.72
N TYR A 206 -16.20 -40.93 -0.05
CA TYR A 206 -17.33 -39.97 0.03
C TYR A 206 -17.29 -39.06 1.27
N GLU A 207 -16.32 -39.26 2.17
CA GLU A 207 -16.23 -38.46 3.38
C GLU A 207 -15.62 -37.08 3.12
N ASN A 208 -15.78 -36.17 4.07
CA ASN A 208 -15.24 -34.82 3.96
C ASN A 208 -13.78 -34.77 4.41
N TRP A 209 -12.95 -34.23 3.53
CA TRP A 209 -11.53 -34.07 3.76
C TRP A 209 -11.17 -32.58 3.75
N LEU A 210 -10.42 -32.15 4.77
CA LEU A 210 -9.95 -30.77 4.88
C LEU A 210 -8.78 -30.50 3.92
N SER A 211 -7.91 -31.50 3.70
CA SER A 211 -6.79 -31.39 2.77
C SER A 211 -6.28 -32.77 2.37
N ILE A 212 -5.70 -32.87 1.15
CA ILE A 212 -4.96 -34.04 0.67
C ILE A 212 -3.62 -33.60 0.09
N ILE A 213 -2.62 -34.48 0.14
CA ILE A 213 -1.27 -34.22 -0.39
C ILE A 213 -0.58 -35.53 -0.75
N ASN A 214 0.38 -35.49 -1.68
CA ASN A 214 1.29 -36.60 -1.89
C ASN A 214 2.42 -36.55 -0.85
N PHE A 215 2.54 -37.60 -0.05
CA PHE A 215 3.64 -37.78 0.88
C PHE A 215 4.24 -39.18 0.75
N ASN A 216 5.53 -39.28 0.41
CA ASN A 216 6.23 -40.52 0.18
C ASN A 216 5.56 -41.46 -0.84
N HIS A 217 5.11 -40.89 -1.98
CA HIS A 217 4.39 -41.62 -3.04
C HIS A 217 3.05 -42.23 -2.57
N GLN A 218 2.48 -41.70 -1.53
CA GLN A 218 1.19 -42.13 -0.97
C GLN A 218 0.27 -40.92 -0.83
N LEU A 219 -1.01 -41.10 -1.08
CA LEU A 219 -2.01 -40.07 -0.75
C LEU A 219 -2.17 -40.00 0.76
N VAL A 220 -2.03 -38.80 1.29
CA VAL A 220 -2.22 -38.51 2.74
C VAL A 220 -3.21 -37.38 2.86
N GLY A 221 -4.11 -37.43 3.83
CA GLY A 221 -5.09 -36.36 4.03
C GLY A 221 -5.52 -36.20 5.46
N VAL A 222 -6.08 -35.03 5.77
CA VAL A 222 -6.74 -34.70 7.03
C VAL A 222 -8.23 -34.69 6.82
N LYS A 223 -8.97 -35.46 7.61
CA LYS A 223 -10.44 -35.50 7.62
C LYS A 223 -11.01 -34.36 8.47
N ASP A 224 -12.31 -34.14 8.35
CA ASP A 224 -13.06 -33.15 9.15
C ASP A 224 -13.08 -33.46 10.65
N ASP A 225 -12.84 -34.72 11.04
CA ASP A 225 -12.64 -35.15 12.43
C ASP A 225 -11.22 -34.89 12.97
N LEU A 226 -10.36 -34.23 12.18
CA LEU A 226 -8.96 -33.89 12.47
C LEU A 226 -8.02 -35.11 12.55
N THR A 227 -8.42 -36.26 12.02
CA THR A 227 -7.53 -37.41 11.87
C THR A 227 -6.65 -37.26 10.63
N LEU A 228 -5.35 -37.54 10.78
CA LEU A 228 -4.40 -37.67 9.67
C LEU A 228 -4.42 -39.13 9.20
N ASN A 229 -4.69 -39.33 7.90
CA ASN A 229 -4.88 -40.63 7.31
C ASN A 229 -3.99 -40.83 6.09
N ALA A 230 -3.50 -42.06 5.91
CA ALA A 230 -2.73 -42.48 4.75
C ALA A 230 -3.48 -43.53 3.95
N PHE A 231 -3.53 -43.39 2.64
CA PHE A 231 -4.24 -44.30 1.72
C PHE A 231 -3.34 -45.43 1.24
N THR A 232 -3.92 -46.61 1.14
CA THR A 232 -3.33 -47.79 0.51
C THR A 232 -4.41 -48.45 -0.35
N ASP A 233 -4.22 -48.53 -1.66
CA ASP A 233 -5.16 -49.15 -2.58
C ASP A 233 -6.64 -48.70 -2.37
N ASP A 234 -6.89 -47.40 -2.35
CA ASP A 234 -8.21 -46.77 -2.15
C ASP A 234 -8.88 -47.05 -0.78
N SER A 235 -8.14 -47.57 0.15
CA SER A 235 -8.55 -47.60 1.57
C SER A 235 -7.57 -46.78 2.41
N TYR A 236 -8.05 -46.20 3.50
CA TYR A 236 -7.19 -45.40 4.37
C TYR A 236 -7.15 -45.94 5.77
N GLN A 237 -6.07 -45.63 6.48
CA GLN A 237 -5.91 -45.87 7.92
C GLN A 237 -5.41 -44.59 8.60
N GLN A 238 -5.87 -44.39 9.82
CA GLN A 238 -5.36 -43.32 10.66
C GLN A 238 -3.88 -43.55 11.01
N VAL A 239 -3.07 -42.53 10.75
CA VAL A 239 -1.61 -42.53 11.03
C VAL A 239 -1.23 -41.43 12.02
N GLY A 240 -2.14 -40.51 12.33
CA GLY A 240 -1.92 -39.44 13.29
C GLY A 240 -3.18 -38.63 13.56
N GLU A 241 -3.01 -37.54 14.30
CA GLU A 241 -4.08 -36.57 14.59
C GLU A 241 -3.53 -35.13 14.51
N VAL A 242 -4.36 -34.20 14.06
CA VAL A 242 -4.08 -32.80 14.06
C VAL A 242 -4.99 -32.12 15.07
N TYR A 243 -4.46 -31.30 15.96
CA TYR A 243 -5.24 -30.62 17.00
C TYR A 243 -5.50 -29.16 16.64
N GLY A 244 -6.60 -28.59 17.17
CA GLY A 244 -7.00 -27.22 16.91
C GLY A 244 -7.56 -27.01 15.50
N GLY A 245 -7.75 -25.77 15.07
CA GLY A 245 -8.21 -25.44 13.73
C GLY A 245 -7.14 -25.76 12.70
N PHE A 246 -7.40 -26.75 11.85
CA PHE A 246 -6.51 -27.12 10.76
C PHE A 246 -6.47 -26.03 9.67
N LEU A 247 -5.29 -25.79 9.10
CA LEU A 247 -5.06 -24.77 8.04
C LEU A 247 -4.48 -25.39 6.77
N SER A 248 -3.35 -26.12 6.85
CA SER A 248 -2.66 -26.62 5.66
C SER A 248 -1.80 -27.85 5.94
N LEU A 249 -1.55 -28.62 4.87
CA LEU A 249 -0.47 -29.60 4.77
C LEU A 249 0.59 -29.09 3.80
N ARG A 250 1.87 -29.27 4.14
CA ARG A 250 3.01 -29.00 3.24
C ARG A 250 4.02 -30.13 3.32
N VAL A 251 4.63 -30.46 2.19
CA VAL A 251 5.66 -31.50 2.12
C VAL A 251 6.92 -30.91 1.51
N TYR A 252 8.03 -31.06 2.19
CA TYR A 252 9.35 -30.76 1.65
C TYR A 252 10.40 -31.67 2.28
N ASP A 253 11.38 -32.14 1.52
CA ASP A 253 12.52 -32.95 1.93
C ASP A 253 12.14 -34.10 2.90
N GLY A 254 11.12 -34.88 2.50
CA GLY A 254 10.66 -36.06 3.25
C GLY A 254 9.99 -35.74 4.59
N THR A 255 9.66 -34.50 4.86
CA THR A 255 8.91 -34.05 6.05
C THR A 255 7.52 -33.55 5.63
N LEU A 256 6.47 -34.03 6.29
CA LEU A 256 5.12 -33.52 6.20
C LEU A 256 4.88 -32.56 7.38
N THR A 257 4.55 -31.32 7.08
CA THR A 257 4.19 -30.29 8.05
C THR A 257 2.69 -30.07 8.05
N ALA A 258 2.03 -30.37 9.17
CA ALA A 258 0.61 -30.08 9.40
C ALA A 258 0.50 -28.80 10.25
N VAL A 259 -0.25 -27.80 9.75
CA VAL A 259 -0.38 -26.48 10.36
C VAL A 259 -1.77 -26.27 10.89
N THR A 260 -1.87 -25.79 12.11
CA THR A 260 -3.11 -25.32 12.75
C THR A 260 -2.97 -23.84 13.11
N TYR A 261 -4.00 -23.23 13.68
CA TYR A 261 -3.93 -21.82 14.11
C TYR A 261 -2.75 -21.52 15.06
N GLU A 262 -2.36 -22.47 15.89
CA GLU A 262 -1.37 -22.22 16.96
C GLU A 262 -0.15 -23.11 16.87
N VAL A 263 -0.19 -24.18 16.07
CA VAL A 263 0.82 -25.24 16.09
C VAL A 263 1.20 -25.68 14.69
N ALA A 264 2.51 -25.83 14.45
CA ALA A 264 3.04 -26.56 13.30
C ALA A 264 3.64 -27.88 13.78
N ARG A 265 3.14 -29.01 13.27
CA ARG A 265 3.59 -30.35 13.62
C ARG A 265 4.26 -31.02 12.42
N CYS A 266 5.47 -31.55 12.64
CA CYS A 266 6.27 -32.19 11.60
C CYS A 266 6.24 -33.71 11.74
N TYR A 267 5.87 -34.42 10.67
CA TYR A 267 5.85 -35.88 10.58
C TYR A 267 6.95 -36.36 9.67
N TYR A 268 7.66 -37.41 10.12
CA TYR A 268 8.62 -38.13 9.31
C TYR A 268 7.94 -39.13 8.36
N SER A 269 8.73 -39.77 7.49
CA SER A 269 8.23 -40.74 6.52
C SER A 269 7.49 -41.94 7.11
N ASN A 270 7.73 -42.28 8.39
CA ASN A 270 7.06 -43.34 9.14
C ASN A 270 5.85 -42.84 9.95
N PHE A 271 5.42 -41.59 9.74
CA PHE A 271 4.37 -40.88 10.50
C PHE A 271 4.64 -40.72 12.00
N SER A 272 5.87 -41.02 12.46
CA SER A 272 6.25 -40.49 13.77
C SER A 272 6.41 -38.97 13.69
N TRP A 273 6.08 -38.27 14.76
CA TRP A 273 6.18 -36.83 14.81
C TRP A 273 7.19 -36.37 15.86
N GLU A 274 7.76 -35.19 15.62
CA GLU A 274 8.56 -34.46 16.58
C GLU A 274 7.68 -33.66 17.55
N ASN A 275 8.34 -32.90 18.43
CA ASN A 275 7.66 -31.98 19.31
C ASN A 275 6.83 -30.96 18.49
N GLU A 276 5.73 -30.54 19.09
CA GLU A 276 4.92 -29.47 18.54
C GLU A 276 5.66 -28.14 18.65
N TYR A 277 5.62 -27.36 17.60
CA TYR A 277 6.13 -25.99 17.58
C TYR A 277 4.95 -25.05 17.76
N ILE A 278 4.86 -24.48 18.96
CA ILE A 278 3.77 -23.60 19.37
C ILE A 278 4.22 -22.17 19.14
N ILE A 279 3.34 -21.33 18.57
CA ILE A 279 3.62 -19.90 18.41
C ILE A 279 3.84 -19.25 19.80
N PRO A 280 4.72 -18.24 19.90
CA PRO A 280 4.90 -17.48 21.13
C PRO A 280 3.59 -16.83 21.60
N GLN A 281 3.43 -16.78 22.93
CA GLN A 281 2.26 -16.14 23.52
C GLN A 281 2.17 -14.66 23.09
N GLY A 282 1.01 -14.25 22.56
CA GLY A 282 0.74 -12.88 22.11
C GLY A 282 0.96 -12.64 20.62
N GLN A 283 1.47 -13.63 19.87
CA GLN A 283 1.51 -13.57 18.40
C GLN A 283 0.16 -13.95 17.78
N SER A 284 -0.04 -13.54 16.54
CA SER A 284 -1.22 -13.90 15.74
C SER A 284 -1.14 -15.33 15.24
N TYR A 285 -2.27 -15.87 14.81
CA TYR A 285 -2.37 -17.22 14.28
C TYR A 285 -1.44 -17.48 13.09
N LEU A 286 -0.96 -18.73 12.99
CA LEU A 286 -0.26 -19.23 11.81
C LEU A 286 -1.20 -19.25 10.60
N THR A 287 -0.60 -19.24 9.42
CA THR A 287 -1.29 -19.39 8.13
C THR A 287 -0.74 -20.59 7.35
N SER A 288 0.57 -20.73 7.29
CA SER A 288 1.26 -21.83 6.61
C SER A 288 2.63 -22.04 7.25
N ALA A 289 3.22 -23.22 7.09
CA ALA A 289 4.58 -23.48 7.51
C ALA A 289 5.22 -24.59 6.66
N VAL A 290 6.55 -24.52 6.51
CA VAL A 290 7.36 -25.52 5.80
C VAL A 290 8.64 -25.80 6.57
N THR A 291 9.19 -26.99 6.41
CA THR A 291 10.45 -27.38 7.02
C THR A 291 11.56 -27.34 5.98
N ILE A 292 12.66 -26.62 6.23
CA ILE A 292 13.87 -26.59 5.38
C ILE A 292 15.07 -26.84 6.29
N GLY A 293 15.79 -27.94 6.08
CA GLY A 293 16.92 -28.32 6.92
C GLY A 293 16.52 -28.53 8.39
N ASP A 294 17.16 -27.80 9.27
CA ASP A 294 16.91 -27.82 10.72
C ASP A 294 15.93 -26.76 11.22
N LYS A 295 15.32 -25.98 10.31
CA LYS A 295 14.38 -24.91 10.63
C LYS A 295 12.97 -25.23 10.15
N ILE A 296 11.98 -24.73 10.88
CA ILE A 296 10.61 -24.59 10.43
C ILE A 296 10.37 -23.11 10.16
N TYR A 297 10.01 -22.79 8.94
CA TYR A 297 9.62 -21.45 8.52
C TYR A 297 8.11 -21.31 8.60
N CYS A 298 7.65 -20.31 9.33
CA CYS A 298 6.25 -20.09 9.64
C CYS A 298 5.78 -18.73 9.12
N GLY A 299 4.65 -18.73 8.45
CA GLY A 299 3.88 -17.52 8.13
C GLY A 299 2.78 -17.26 9.15
N SER A 300 2.54 -16.01 9.49
CA SER A 300 1.49 -15.61 10.42
C SER A 300 0.52 -14.60 9.79
N GLN A 301 -0.64 -14.43 10.43
CA GLN A 301 -1.68 -13.51 9.93
C GLN A 301 -1.30 -12.03 10.02
N LYS A 302 -0.39 -11.65 10.96
CA LYS A 302 -0.05 -10.23 11.22
C LYS A 302 1.39 -10.00 11.63
N ASP A 303 2.09 -11.03 12.13
CA ASP A 303 3.41 -10.84 12.75
C ASP A 303 4.55 -11.12 11.77
N GLY A 304 4.23 -11.54 10.54
CA GLY A 304 5.20 -11.73 9.48
C GLY A 304 5.66 -13.18 9.30
N PHE A 305 6.90 -13.32 8.85
CA PHE A 305 7.55 -14.57 8.50
C PHE A 305 8.74 -14.82 9.41
N TYR A 306 8.77 -15.96 10.07
CA TYR A 306 9.81 -16.28 11.03
C TYR A 306 10.24 -17.74 10.95
N SER A 307 11.43 -18.04 11.46
CA SER A 307 11.89 -19.42 11.62
C SER A 307 12.00 -19.84 13.08
N ILE A 308 11.85 -21.14 13.28
CA ILE A 308 12.04 -21.81 14.56
C ILE A 308 13.03 -22.95 14.34
N THR A 309 14.12 -23.02 15.10
CA THR A 309 15.08 -24.12 14.99
C THR A 309 14.51 -25.38 15.62
N ARG A 310 14.54 -26.50 14.88
CA ARG A 310 14.11 -27.82 15.35
C ARG A 310 15.02 -28.30 16.47
N ASN A 311 14.48 -28.97 17.47
CA ASN A 311 15.23 -29.59 18.58
C ASN A 311 16.04 -28.63 19.47
N SER A 312 15.87 -27.33 19.41
CA SER A 312 16.47 -26.34 20.30
C SER A 312 15.42 -25.67 21.20
N GLU A 313 15.87 -25.01 22.27
CA GLU A 313 14.99 -24.13 23.05
C GLU A 313 14.50 -22.99 22.11
N HIS A 314 13.37 -23.18 21.47
CA HIS A 314 12.53 -22.27 20.68
C HIS A 314 13.15 -20.88 20.39
N THR A 315 14.27 -20.83 19.68
CA THR A 315 14.81 -19.56 19.18
C THR A 315 14.03 -19.15 17.95
N HIS A 316 13.26 -18.06 18.08
CA HIS A 316 12.56 -17.44 16.99
C HIS A 316 13.45 -16.39 16.31
N ALA A 317 13.48 -16.40 14.99
CA ALA A 317 14.10 -15.34 14.21
C ALA A 317 13.06 -14.75 13.23
N ASP A 318 12.89 -13.44 13.25
CA ASP A 318 12.04 -12.71 12.29
C ASP A 318 12.80 -12.49 10.98
N HIS A 319 12.24 -12.92 9.88
CA HIS A 319 12.79 -12.79 8.52
C HIS A 319 11.86 -11.97 7.62
N THR A 320 10.90 -11.29 8.20
CA THR A 320 9.97 -10.44 7.46
C THR A 320 10.74 -9.33 6.77
N PRO A 321 10.60 -9.15 5.45
CA PRO A 321 11.21 -8.00 4.77
C PRO A 321 10.75 -6.68 5.38
N GLU A 322 11.66 -5.71 5.43
CA GLU A 322 11.36 -4.38 5.99
C GLU A 322 10.18 -3.71 5.28
N GLY A 323 9.35 -3.05 6.07
CA GLY A 323 8.15 -2.37 5.61
C GLY A 323 7.28 -1.88 6.76
N PRO A 324 6.16 -1.22 6.47
CA PRO A 324 5.21 -0.77 7.48
C PRO A 324 4.50 -1.97 8.16
N LEU A 325 3.88 -1.71 9.31
CA LEU A 325 3.15 -2.72 10.08
C LEU A 325 1.94 -3.29 9.32
N SER A 326 1.37 -2.54 8.38
CA SER A 326 0.24 -2.97 7.56
C SER A 326 0.22 -2.26 6.21
N ASN A 327 -0.36 -2.91 5.18
CA ASN A 327 -0.63 -2.29 3.89
C ASN A 327 -1.80 -1.28 3.92
N ARG A 328 -2.56 -1.20 5.03
CA ARG A 328 -3.73 -0.33 5.18
C ARG A 328 -3.36 1.01 5.79
N VAL A 329 -2.49 1.75 5.10
CA VAL A 329 -2.06 3.08 5.55
C VAL A 329 -3.22 4.07 5.40
N SER A 330 -3.57 4.78 6.47
CA SER A 330 -4.69 5.72 6.50
C SER A 330 -4.27 7.19 6.42
N ALA A 331 -3.08 7.54 6.90
CA ALA A 331 -2.55 8.89 6.81
C ALA A 331 -1.02 8.88 6.78
N LEU A 332 -0.46 9.85 6.09
CA LEU A 332 0.96 10.07 5.87
C LEU A 332 1.38 11.47 6.34
N LYS A 333 2.62 11.57 6.82
CA LYS A 333 3.26 12.86 7.08
C LYS A 333 4.77 12.74 6.95
N ILE A 334 5.39 13.60 6.17
CA ILE A 334 6.83 13.82 6.21
C ILE A 334 7.11 14.94 7.20
N ASP A 335 7.95 14.66 8.19
CA ASP A 335 8.35 15.64 9.20
C ASP A 335 9.56 16.49 8.74
N SER A 336 9.91 17.48 9.54
CA SER A 336 11.02 18.40 9.24
C SER A 336 12.41 17.74 9.27
N ASN A 337 12.53 16.49 9.73
CA ASN A 337 13.75 15.68 9.76
C ASN A 337 13.83 14.70 8.58
N ASN A 338 12.94 14.83 7.59
CA ASN A 338 12.83 13.94 6.45
C ASN A 338 12.46 12.49 6.83
N GLN A 339 11.58 12.35 7.83
CA GLN A 339 11.03 11.07 8.26
C GLN A 339 9.60 10.94 7.78
N LEU A 340 9.27 9.86 7.09
CA LEU A 340 7.88 9.55 6.70
C LEU A 340 7.19 8.79 7.83
N TRP A 341 6.17 9.39 8.39
CA TRP A 341 5.30 8.80 9.39
C TRP A 341 4.08 8.18 8.71
N THR A 342 3.70 6.98 9.15
CA THR A 342 2.50 6.29 8.69
C THR A 342 1.68 5.80 9.86
N VAL A 343 0.36 5.95 9.76
CA VAL A 343 -0.62 5.46 10.72
C VAL A 343 -1.71 4.66 10.03
N PHE A 344 -2.41 3.84 10.80
CA PHE A 344 -3.34 2.84 10.29
C PHE A 344 -4.71 2.99 10.92
N GLY A 345 -5.77 2.88 10.11
CA GLY A 345 -7.13 3.01 10.61
C GLY A 345 -8.05 3.54 9.53
N GLY A 346 -8.30 4.84 9.62
CA GLY A 346 -9.21 5.51 8.69
C GLY A 346 -10.68 5.33 9.07
N TYR A 347 -11.52 5.64 8.12
CA TYR A 347 -12.98 5.64 8.24
C TYR A 347 -13.60 5.51 6.85
N ASP A 348 -14.86 5.06 6.81
CA ASP A 348 -15.62 5.01 5.57
C ASP A 348 -16.11 6.41 5.12
N ASN A 349 -16.84 6.45 4.01
CA ASN A 349 -17.43 7.69 3.47
C ASN A 349 -18.42 8.39 4.44
N ASN A 350 -18.83 7.71 5.52
CA ASN A 350 -19.66 8.26 6.58
C ASN A 350 -18.82 8.67 7.82
N PHE A 351 -17.51 8.69 7.69
CA PHE A 351 -16.56 8.90 8.79
C PHE A 351 -16.76 7.88 9.92
N ASN A 352 -17.10 6.64 9.56
CA ASN A 352 -17.25 5.55 10.52
C ASN A 352 -15.95 4.74 10.59
N PRO A 353 -15.27 4.65 11.75
CA PRO A 353 -14.05 3.88 11.92
C PRO A 353 -14.29 2.37 12.11
N TYR A 354 -15.53 1.93 12.26
CA TYR A 354 -15.92 0.55 12.54
C TYR A 354 -16.19 -0.21 11.23
N LEU A 355 -15.17 -0.31 10.38
CA LEU A 355 -15.28 -1.04 9.11
C LEU A 355 -15.23 -2.55 9.35
N PRO A 356 -16.11 -3.35 8.69
CA PRO A 356 -16.13 -4.80 8.88
C PRO A 356 -14.82 -5.50 8.57
N GLN A 357 -14.04 -4.98 7.59
CA GLN A 357 -12.77 -5.55 7.15
C GLN A 357 -11.58 -5.08 7.99
N ILE A 358 -11.68 -3.96 8.69
CA ILE A 358 -10.56 -3.33 9.40
C ILE A 358 -10.71 -3.48 10.93
N GLY A 359 -11.97 -3.57 11.39
CA GLY A 359 -12.26 -3.43 12.82
C GLY A 359 -11.82 -2.04 13.33
N LEU A 360 -11.56 -1.92 14.61
CA LEU A 360 -10.80 -0.80 15.17
C LEU A 360 -9.33 -1.08 14.90
N ALA A 361 -8.74 -0.44 13.88
CA ALA A 361 -7.38 -0.72 13.44
C ALA A 361 -6.35 -0.63 14.59
N MET A 362 -5.73 -1.75 14.90
CA MET A 362 -4.83 -1.97 16.04
C MET A 362 -3.44 -2.33 15.54
N PHE A 363 -2.81 -1.46 14.74
CA PHE A 363 -1.53 -1.75 14.09
C PHE A 363 -0.34 -1.03 14.70
N GLY A 364 -0.53 0.11 15.37
CA GLY A 364 0.56 0.92 15.90
C GLY A 364 0.92 2.11 14.99
N ILE A 365 2.20 2.54 15.04
CA ILE A 365 2.73 3.71 14.33
C ILE A 365 4.06 3.33 13.69
N ASN A 366 4.32 3.80 12.48
CA ASN A 366 5.61 3.64 11.81
C ASN A 366 6.28 4.97 11.49
N ARG A 367 7.62 4.90 11.40
CA ARG A 367 8.49 5.94 10.93
C ARG A 367 9.51 5.33 9.96
N LEU A 368 9.61 5.87 8.74
CA LEU A 368 10.66 5.55 7.77
C LEU A 368 11.63 6.73 7.68
N ASP A 369 12.90 6.48 7.86
CA ASP A 369 13.94 7.45 7.53
C ASP A 369 14.19 7.44 6.02
N LEU A 370 13.76 8.50 5.33
CA LEU A 370 13.90 8.62 3.86
C LEU A 370 15.35 8.78 3.39
N ASN A 371 16.31 9.03 4.29
CA ASN A 371 17.72 9.13 3.93
C ASN A 371 18.43 7.77 4.00
N THR A 372 17.97 6.87 4.87
CA THR A 372 18.64 5.58 5.14
C THR A 372 17.77 4.36 4.75
N ASP A 373 16.51 4.59 4.41
CA ASP A 373 15.52 3.55 4.08
C ASP A 373 15.22 2.58 5.24
N VAL A 374 15.40 3.02 6.49
CA VAL A 374 15.20 2.20 7.69
C VAL A 374 13.83 2.46 8.32
N TRP A 375 13.05 1.40 8.48
CA TRP A 375 11.77 1.42 9.18
C TRP A 375 11.92 1.22 10.67
N GLN A 376 11.16 1.98 11.45
CA GLN A 376 10.96 1.77 12.89
C GLN A 376 9.48 1.81 13.22
N SER A 377 9.08 1.10 14.27
CA SER A 377 7.68 1.01 14.66
C SER A 377 7.48 1.07 16.18
N ILE A 378 6.31 1.56 16.57
CA ILE A 378 5.74 1.37 17.91
C ILE A 378 4.55 0.45 17.72
N SER A 379 4.54 -0.70 18.40
CA SER A 379 3.48 -1.68 18.27
C SER A 379 2.16 -1.18 18.87
N TYR A 380 1.03 -1.76 18.45
CA TYR A 380 -0.23 -1.46 19.12
C TYR A 380 -0.20 -1.84 20.62
N GLY A 381 0.49 -2.92 20.98
CA GLY A 381 0.63 -3.34 22.38
C GLY A 381 1.20 -2.26 23.29
N ASP A 382 2.12 -1.43 22.76
CA ASP A 382 2.78 -0.35 23.52
C ASP A 382 1.89 0.88 23.70
N ILE A 383 1.04 1.19 22.70
CA ILE A 383 0.17 2.37 22.71
C ILE A 383 -1.29 2.07 23.06
N ALA A 384 -1.61 0.82 23.39
CA ALA A 384 -2.99 0.45 23.71
C ALA A 384 -3.56 1.29 24.87
N PRO A 385 -4.82 1.70 24.79
CA PRO A 385 -5.84 1.31 23.81
C PRO A 385 -5.94 2.23 22.58
N PHE A 386 -4.95 3.07 22.25
CA PHE A 386 -5.01 4.07 21.18
C PHE A 386 -5.04 3.41 19.80
N ARG A 387 -6.13 3.59 19.04
CA ARG A 387 -6.44 2.89 17.80
C ARG A 387 -7.26 3.75 16.84
N ALA A 388 -7.63 3.22 15.66
CA ALA A 388 -8.44 3.90 14.65
C ALA A 388 -7.92 5.32 14.32
N THR A 389 -6.63 5.39 14.01
CA THR A 389 -5.93 6.64 13.72
C THR A 389 -6.42 7.25 12.41
N SER A 390 -6.56 8.56 12.35
CA SER A 390 -7.24 9.27 11.26
C SER A 390 -6.42 10.39 10.61
N HIS A 391 -5.47 10.95 11.32
CA HIS A 391 -4.65 12.06 10.84
C HIS A 391 -3.35 12.15 11.63
N ILE A 392 -2.31 12.70 10.99
CA ILE A 392 -0.99 12.88 11.59
C ILE A 392 -0.40 14.23 11.16
N GLU A 393 0.21 14.97 12.10
CA GLU A 393 0.83 16.27 11.83
C GLU A 393 1.98 16.56 12.80
N GLU A 394 3.04 17.22 12.31
CA GLU A 394 4.16 17.70 13.12
C GLU A 394 3.87 19.08 13.72
N HIS A 395 4.15 19.25 15.00
CA HIS A 395 4.09 20.57 15.63
C HIS A 395 5.23 21.48 15.15
N PRO A 396 4.96 22.67 14.61
CA PRO A 396 5.97 23.47 13.91
C PRO A 396 7.16 23.91 14.77
N LEU A 397 6.97 24.07 16.08
CA LEU A 397 8.00 24.56 17.00
C LEU A 397 8.66 23.44 17.80
N THR A 398 7.89 22.53 18.42
CA THR A 398 8.41 21.50 19.34
C THR A 398 8.84 20.22 18.61
N LYS A 399 8.41 20.03 17.37
CA LYS A 399 8.66 18.82 16.55
C LYS A 399 8.00 17.55 17.10
N ASP A 400 7.10 17.69 18.07
CA ASP A 400 6.25 16.60 18.50
C ASP A 400 5.30 16.19 17.36
N ILE A 401 4.99 14.91 17.28
CA ILE A 401 4.05 14.36 16.32
C ILE A 401 2.68 14.21 16.99
N TYR A 402 1.67 14.77 16.37
CA TYR A 402 0.29 14.66 16.85
C TYR A 402 -0.50 13.73 15.95
N ILE A 403 -1.19 12.76 16.55
CA ILE A 403 -1.97 11.74 15.86
C ILE A 403 -3.39 11.76 16.40
N SER A 404 -4.36 11.96 15.52
CA SER A 404 -5.77 11.89 15.86
C SER A 404 -6.31 10.47 15.76
N SER A 405 -7.25 10.15 16.63
CA SER A 405 -8.04 8.93 16.60
C SER A 405 -9.54 9.25 16.43
N PHE A 406 -10.23 8.42 15.64
CA PHE A 406 -11.70 8.43 15.56
C PHE A 406 -12.37 7.65 16.71
N HIS A 407 -11.60 7.24 17.73
CA HIS A 407 -12.12 6.50 18.87
C HIS A 407 -11.58 6.98 20.22
N ASP A 408 -10.28 7.31 20.33
CA ASP A 408 -9.58 7.45 21.62
C ASP A 408 -9.09 8.88 21.91
N GLY A 409 -9.14 9.80 20.94
CA GLY A 409 -8.75 11.20 21.13
C GLY A 409 -7.52 11.62 20.34
N LEU A 410 -6.64 12.43 20.94
CA LEU A 410 -5.46 13.03 20.32
C LEU A 410 -4.19 12.60 21.06
N MET A 411 -3.30 11.87 20.40
CA MET A 411 -1.97 11.57 20.93
C MET A 411 -1.00 12.69 20.58
N LYS A 412 -0.20 13.11 21.56
CA LYS A 412 1.02 13.87 21.37
C LYS A 412 2.19 12.93 21.62
N LEU A 413 2.97 12.63 20.60
CA LEU A 413 4.17 11.80 20.63
C LEU A 413 5.41 12.69 20.56
N THR A 414 6.32 12.55 21.52
CA THR A 414 7.65 13.16 21.48
C THR A 414 8.63 12.09 20.98
N PRO A 415 9.07 12.16 19.72
CA PRO A 415 9.88 11.10 19.13
C PRO A 415 11.25 10.99 19.76
N ASN A 416 11.68 9.76 20.07
CA ASN A 416 13.10 9.49 20.28
C ASN A 416 13.81 9.49 18.90
N PRO A 417 14.89 10.26 18.73
CA PRO A 417 15.54 10.42 17.42
C PRO A 417 16.24 9.14 16.93
N THR A 418 16.68 8.28 17.84
CA THR A 418 17.43 7.05 17.52
C THR A 418 16.57 5.82 17.49
N GLU A 419 15.73 5.64 18.53
CA GLU A 419 14.94 4.44 18.73
C GLU A 419 13.48 4.81 18.97
N LEU A 420 12.64 4.60 17.96
CA LEU A 420 11.24 5.02 18.00
C LEU A 420 10.45 4.38 19.15
N ALA A 421 10.76 3.13 19.50
CA ALA A 421 10.10 2.42 20.60
C ALA A 421 10.33 3.08 21.99
N GLU A 422 11.39 3.88 22.14
CA GLU A 422 11.69 4.62 23.35
C GLU A 422 11.05 6.02 23.39
N SER A 423 10.18 6.35 22.45
CA SER A 423 9.44 7.61 22.42
C SER A 423 8.48 7.71 23.60
N THR A 424 8.14 8.95 23.98
CA THR A 424 7.13 9.21 25.02
C THR A 424 5.88 9.83 24.42
N TRP A 425 4.71 9.56 25.01
CA TRP A 425 3.45 10.12 24.51
C TRP A 425 2.44 10.41 25.62
N VAL A 426 1.53 11.30 25.29
CA VAL A 426 0.35 11.63 26.11
C VAL A 426 -0.87 11.59 25.21
N VAL A 427 -1.96 10.96 25.67
CA VAL A 427 -3.25 10.96 24.96
C VAL A 427 -4.18 11.96 25.62
N TYR A 428 -4.62 12.95 24.86
CA TYR A 428 -5.64 13.92 25.24
C TYR A 428 -7.02 13.39 24.86
N ASN A 429 -7.93 13.41 25.84
CA ASN A 429 -9.30 12.95 25.66
C ASN A 429 -10.27 13.81 26.49
N HIS A 430 -11.54 13.42 26.58
CA HIS A 430 -12.56 14.14 27.32
C HIS A 430 -12.33 14.20 28.85
N GLU A 431 -11.50 13.33 29.43
CA GLU A 431 -11.22 13.24 30.85
C GLU A 431 -10.14 14.23 31.32
N ASN A 432 -9.16 14.51 30.45
CA ASN A 432 -7.95 15.26 30.80
C ASN A 432 -7.81 16.62 30.10
N THR A 433 -8.77 17.02 29.27
CA THR A 433 -8.74 18.32 28.56
C THR A 433 -9.70 19.35 29.12
N GLY A 434 -10.43 19.03 30.20
CA GLY A 434 -11.34 19.91 30.90
C GLY A 434 -12.60 20.29 30.12
N ALA A 435 -13.40 21.19 30.70
CA ALA A 435 -14.72 21.54 30.16
C ALA A 435 -14.70 22.23 28.78
N SER A 436 -13.58 22.81 28.37
CA SER A 436 -13.41 23.45 27.04
C SER A 436 -12.59 22.59 26.07
N GLY A 437 -12.26 21.36 26.45
CA GLY A 437 -11.47 20.45 25.68
C GLY A 437 -12.28 19.52 24.80
N ILE A 438 -11.74 18.33 24.62
CA ILE A 438 -12.26 17.27 23.74
C ILE A 438 -13.58 16.75 24.29
N ASP A 439 -14.56 16.53 23.42
CA ASP A 439 -15.85 15.94 23.75
C ASP A 439 -15.89 14.47 23.31
N ALA A 440 -16.54 13.65 24.13
CA ALA A 440 -16.88 12.27 23.81
C ALA A 440 -18.36 12.10 23.51
N TYR A 441 -18.69 11.10 22.72
CA TYR A 441 -20.04 10.72 22.37
C TYR A 441 -20.32 9.27 22.78
N LEU A 442 -21.48 9.01 23.36
CA LEU A 442 -21.96 7.65 23.64
C LEU A 442 -22.80 7.17 22.46
N GLN A 443 -22.36 6.13 21.77
CA GLN A 443 -23.09 5.54 20.64
C GLN A 443 -24.38 4.89 21.12
N THR A 444 -24.32 4.25 22.30
CA THR A 444 -25.50 3.69 22.99
C THR A 444 -25.73 4.50 24.25
N PRO A 445 -26.86 5.22 24.37
CA PRO A 445 -27.15 6.00 25.58
C PRO A 445 -27.15 5.14 26.86
N GLY A 446 -26.37 5.57 27.84
CA GLY A 446 -26.23 4.87 29.13
C GLY A 446 -25.15 3.78 29.18
N ASP A 447 -24.55 3.44 28.05
CA ASP A 447 -23.45 2.47 27.96
C ASP A 447 -22.10 3.24 27.82
N ALA A 448 -21.32 3.24 28.90
CA ALA A 448 -20.02 3.91 28.92
C ALA A 448 -19.00 3.24 27.98
N ASP A 449 -19.13 1.95 27.71
CA ASP A 449 -18.24 1.19 26.84
C ASP A 449 -18.48 1.50 25.35
N SER A 450 -19.65 2.09 25.02
CA SER A 450 -19.96 2.58 23.67
C SER A 450 -19.39 3.96 23.35
N ARG A 451 -18.49 4.49 24.19
CA ARG A 451 -17.90 5.82 24.02
C ARG A 451 -16.96 5.88 22.83
N THR A 452 -17.06 6.98 22.07
CA THR A 452 -16.17 7.29 20.95
C THR A 452 -15.78 8.77 20.99
N ILE A 453 -14.56 9.09 20.56
CA ILE A 453 -14.03 10.46 20.48
C ILE A 453 -13.58 10.67 19.04
N ARG A 454 -14.36 11.41 18.26
CA ARG A 454 -14.08 11.58 16.83
C ARG A 454 -13.35 12.88 16.55
N ILE A 455 -12.02 12.78 16.42
CA ILE A 455 -11.15 13.92 16.16
C ILE A 455 -10.55 13.81 14.77
N ASN A 456 -10.49 14.92 14.05
CA ASN A 456 -9.71 15.09 12.83
C ASN A 456 -8.80 16.33 12.94
N GLY A 457 -7.61 16.24 12.39
CA GLY A 457 -6.51 17.20 12.63
C GLY A 457 -5.45 16.62 13.57
N PRO A 458 -4.57 17.43 14.18
CA PRO A 458 -4.61 18.89 14.17
C PRO A 458 -4.10 19.50 12.87
N ALA A 459 -4.39 20.79 12.70
CA ALA A 459 -3.59 21.70 11.90
C ALA A 459 -2.98 22.74 12.84
N PHE A 460 -1.75 23.18 12.55
CA PHE A 460 -1.05 24.15 13.39
C PHE A 460 -0.88 25.49 12.69
N GLU A 461 -1.09 26.57 13.44
CA GLU A 461 -0.60 27.89 13.06
C GLU A 461 0.93 27.95 13.24
N PRO A 462 1.65 28.85 12.55
CA PRO A 462 3.10 28.96 12.67
C PRO A 462 3.60 29.23 14.10
N ASN A 463 2.76 29.81 14.96
CA ASN A 463 3.05 30.04 16.38
C ASN A 463 2.89 28.81 17.27
N GLY A 464 2.46 27.65 16.70
CA GLY A 464 2.25 26.41 17.42
C GLY A 464 0.83 26.19 17.95
N LYS A 465 -0.10 27.11 17.75
CA LYS A 465 -1.49 26.91 18.16
C LYS A 465 -2.15 25.84 17.28
N GLY A 466 -2.61 24.76 17.91
CA GLY A 466 -3.26 23.62 17.26
C GLY A 466 -4.77 23.80 17.13
N TRP A 467 -5.32 23.26 16.05
CA TRP A 467 -6.75 23.28 15.75
C TRP A 467 -7.22 21.90 15.32
N ILE A 468 -8.33 21.44 15.89
CA ILE A 468 -8.99 20.17 15.56
C ILE A 468 -10.47 20.36 15.28
N THR A 469 -11.04 19.42 14.57
CA THR A 469 -12.50 19.20 14.53
C THR A 469 -12.85 18.03 15.44
N ASN A 470 -13.98 18.14 16.15
CA ASN A 470 -14.49 17.09 17.03
C ASN A 470 -15.91 16.71 16.61
N GLY A 471 -16.03 15.56 15.95
CA GLY A 471 -17.31 15.02 15.54
C GLY A 471 -18.20 14.66 16.73
N TYR A 472 -19.50 14.59 16.50
CA TYR A 472 -20.52 14.35 17.52
C TYR A 472 -20.49 15.33 18.68
N SER A 473 -20.04 16.56 18.45
CA SER A 473 -20.01 17.66 19.42
C SER A 473 -20.63 18.92 18.83
N ASP A 474 -21.44 19.64 19.64
CA ASP A 474 -21.95 20.96 19.26
C ASP A 474 -20.81 22.00 19.20
N ARG A 475 -19.74 21.75 19.94
CA ARG A 475 -18.50 22.53 19.99
C ARG A 475 -17.49 21.94 19.00
N LEU A 476 -17.84 21.89 17.73
CA LEU A 476 -17.15 21.12 16.70
C LEU A 476 -15.72 21.58 16.41
N ILE A 477 -15.40 22.87 16.59
CA ILE A 477 -14.05 23.40 16.41
C ILE A 477 -13.41 23.58 17.79
N LYS A 478 -12.17 23.15 17.91
CA LYS A 478 -11.38 23.34 19.15
C LYS A 478 -9.99 23.84 18.80
N SER A 479 -9.43 24.68 19.67
CA SER A 479 -8.02 25.05 19.64
C SER A 479 -7.34 24.67 20.94
N PHE A 480 -6.04 24.45 20.88
CA PHE A 480 -5.20 24.19 22.04
C PHE A 480 -3.81 24.80 21.86
N GLU A 481 -3.24 25.22 22.95
CA GLU A 481 -1.90 25.76 23.09
C GLU A 481 -1.43 25.48 24.54
N ASP A 482 -0.26 24.88 24.73
CA ASP A 482 0.31 24.52 26.02
C ASP A 482 -0.71 23.88 27.00
N ASN A 483 -1.47 22.90 26.54
CA ASN A 483 -2.57 22.22 27.27
C ASN A 483 -3.76 23.13 27.65
N GLN A 484 -3.83 24.35 27.12
CA GLN A 484 -4.99 25.23 27.26
C GLN A 484 -5.96 25.00 26.09
N TRP A 485 -7.16 24.53 26.42
CA TRP A 485 -8.17 24.18 25.42
C TRP A 485 -9.26 25.24 25.32
N ARG A 486 -9.72 25.49 24.09
CA ARG A 486 -10.89 26.32 23.79
C ARG A 486 -11.80 25.63 22.81
N SER A 487 -13.10 25.75 23.02
CA SER A 487 -14.13 25.17 22.13
C SER A 487 -15.02 26.27 21.56
N TYR A 488 -15.45 26.08 20.31
CA TYR A 488 -16.30 27.04 19.61
C TYR A 488 -17.60 26.35 19.21
N ASN A 489 -18.73 26.83 19.75
CA ASN A 489 -20.06 26.32 19.40
C ASN A 489 -20.56 27.06 18.17
N VAL A 490 -20.39 26.42 17.00
CA VAL A 490 -20.75 26.98 15.70
C VAL A 490 -21.68 26.05 14.90
N VAL A 491 -22.05 24.90 15.43
CA VAL A 491 -22.85 23.89 14.73
C VAL A 491 -24.20 24.44 14.24
N ASN A 492 -24.85 25.31 15.02
CA ASN A 492 -26.11 25.94 14.67
C ASN A 492 -26.03 26.94 13.49
N GLN A 493 -24.82 27.27 13.05
CA GLN A 493 -24.57 28.11 11.87
C GLN A 493 -24.40 27.29 10.59
N LEU A 494 -24.35 25.96 10.70
CA LEU A 494 -24.29 25.05 9.57
C LEU A 494 -25.70 24.78 9.00
N SER A 495 -25.76 24.44 7.70
CA SER A 495 -27.03 24.16 7.01
C SER A 495 -27.73 22.91 7.56
N ASN A 496 -26.99 21.95 8.10
CA ASN A 496 -27.49 20.76 8.76
C ASN A 496 -26.77 20.54 10.09
N SER A 497 -27.44 20.91 11.20
CA SER A 497 -26.89 20.80 12.55
C SER A 497 -26.82 19.34 13.07
N SER A 498 -27.45 18.38 12.38
CA SER A 498 -27.34 16.94 12.71
C SER A 498 -26.02 16.33 12.22
N ASN A 499 -25.29 17.06 11.39
CA ASN A 499 -23.99 16.63 10.87
C ASN A 499 -22.96 16.48 12.01
N LYS A 500 -22.22 15.36 12.00
CA LYS A 500 -21.29 15.00 13.07
C LYS A 500 -19.96 14.45 12.56
N ALA A 501 -19.64 14.70 11.29
CA ALA A 501 -18.41 14.28 10.65
C ALA A 501 -17.77 15.45 9.90
N TYR A 502 -16.48 15.68 10.12
CA TYR A 502 -15.72 16.82 9.64
C TYR A 502 -14.33 16.40 9.19
N THR A 503 -13.80 17.08 8.18
CA THR A 503 -12.40 16.92 7.77
C THR A 503 -11.45 17.58 8.80
N ALA A 504 -10.16 17.29 8.72
CA ALA A 504 -9.14 18.09 9.39
C ALA A 504 -9.25 19.56 8.92
N PRO A 505 -9.01 20.55 9.81
CA PRO A 505 -8.97 21.94 9.39
C PRO A 505 -7.78 22.19 8.47
N VAL A 506 -7.96 23.04 7.46
CA VAL A 506 -6.86 23.59 6.64
C VAL A 506 -6.75 25.07 6.96
N ILE A 507 -5.55 25.52 7.36
CA ILE A 507 -5.32 26.89 7.81
C ILE A 507 -4.71 27.70 6.67
N ASP A 508 -5.32 28.84 6.31
CA ASP A 508 -4.78 29.73 5.31
C ASP A 508 -3.77 30.76 5.88
N LYS A 509 -3.16 31.54 4.99
CA LYS A 509 -2.19 32.60 5.36
C LYS A 509 -2.74 33.65 6.31
N ASN A 510 -4.07 33.80 6.41
CA ASN A 510 -4.76 34.76 7.26
C ASN A 510 -5.19 34.12 8.60
N GLY A 511 -4.85 32.86 8.83
CA GLY A 511 -5.25 32.10 10.01
C GLY A 511 -6.71 31.64 10.00
N VAL A 512 -7.40 31.67 8.87
CA VAL A 512 -8.77 31.15 8.73
C VAL A 512 -8.73 29.64 8.54
N LYS A 513 -9.62 28.93 9.24
CA LYS A 513 -9.76 27.47 9.22
C LYS A 513 -10.83 27.05 8.24
N TRP A 514 -10.45 26.29 7.22
CA TRP A 514 -11.35 25.77 6.19
C TRP A 514 -11.67 24.33 6.52
N VAL A 515 -12.95 23.98 6.59
CA VAL A 515 -13.41 22.66 7.06
C VAL A 515 -14.49 22.14 6.12
N GLY A 516 -14.29 20.91 5.66
CA GLY A 516 -15.30 20.11 4.96
C GLY A 516 -16.18 19.33 5.94
N THR A 517 -17.40 19.06 5.50
CA THR A 517 -18.38 18.32 6.30
C THR A 517 -19.01 17.20 5.50
N PHE A 518 -19.57 16.22 6.17
CA PHE A 518 -20.28 15.11 5.51
C PHE A 518 -21.68 15.49 5.02
N GLN A 519 -22.38 16.50 5.61
CA GLN A 519 -23.76 16.81 5.24
C GLN A 519 -24.09 18.29 5.10
N SER A 520 -23.11 19.17 5.33
CA SER A 520 -23.34 20.62 5.31
C SER A 520 -22.43 21.36 4.33
N GLY A 521 -21.78 20.64 3.39
CA GLY A 521 -20.82 21.23 2.48
C GLY A 521 -19.52 21.61 3.19
N ALA A 522 -19.07 22.86 3.05
CA ALA A 522 -17.88 23.37 3.69
C ALA A 522 -18.13 24.76 4.29
N PHE A 523 -17.28 25.12 5.25
CA PHE A 523 -17.28 26.44 5.87
C PHE A 523 -15.87 26.92 6.15
N ALA A 524 -15.73 28.23 6.32
CA ALA A 524 -14.51 28.88 6.81
C ALA A 524 -14.77 29.53 8.16
N PHE A 525 -13.82 29.42 9.09
CA PHE A 525 -13.94 29.91 10.47
C PHE A 525 -12.72 30.75 10.88
N ASN A 526 -12.97 31.88 11.50
CA ASN A 526 -11.96 32.69 12.18
C ASN A 526 -12.34 32.92 13.65
N GLU A 527 -11.33 32.92 14.53
CA GLU A 527 -11.50 33.09 15.98
C GLU A 527 -11.73 34.56 16.37
N SER A 528 -10.96 35.47 15.79
CA SER A 528 -10.96 36.86 16.18
C SER A 528 -10.93 37.81 14.96
N PRO A 529 -12.01 38.54 14.67
CA PRO A 529 -13.34 38.36 15.28
C PRO A 529 -13.91 36.99 14.98
N GLN A 530 -14.69 36.42 15.92
CA GLN A 530 -15.32 35.15 15.70
C GLN A 530 -16.33 35.26 14.55
N LYS A 531 -16.04 34.57 13.46
CA LYS A 531 -16.85 34.58 12.25
C LYS A 531 -16.83 33.19 11.58
N LEU A 532 -18.00 32.69 11.20
CA LEU A 532 -18.16 31.54 10.35
C LEU A 532 -18.82 31.98 9.04
N VAL A 533 -18.32 31.48 7.92
CA VAL A 533 -18.85 31.73 6.57
C VAL A 533 -19.07 30.41 5.86
N ASN A 534 -20.29 30.13 5.47
CA ASN A 534 -20.64 28.94 4.70
C ASN A 534 -20.25 29.09 3.22
N ILE A 535 -19.80 27.99 2.61
CA ILE A 535 -19.48 27.91 1.20
C ILE A 535 -20.72 27.41 0.44
N THR A 536 -21.11 28.16 -0.58
CA THR A 536 -22.28 27.89 -1.40
C THR A 536 -21.88 27.41 -2.80
N ASN A 537 -22.87 26.92 -3.58
CA ASN A 537 -22.66 26.43 -4.95
C ASN A 537 -21.73 25.19 -5.03
N LEU A 538 -21.70 24.37 -3.98
CA LEU A 538 -21.04 23.07 -4.02
C LEU A 538 -21.92 22.05 -4.75
N PRO A 539 -21.35 21.10 -5.53
CA PRO A 539 -22.11 20.06 -6.23
C PRO A 539 -22.65 18.98 -5.30
N SER A 540 -22.14 18.96 -4.07
CA SER A 540 -22.58 18.05 -3.01
C SER A 540 -22.44 18.68 -1.63
N THR A 541 -23.19 18.17 -0.68
CA THR A 541 -23.03 18.48 0.75
C THR A 541 -21.93 17.65 1.42
N VAL A 542 -21.42 16.63 0.74
CA VAL A 542 -20.29 15.80 1.22
C VAL A 542 -18.99 16.36 0.66
N VAL A 543 -18.16 16.86 1.54
CA VAL A 543 -16.81 17.34 1.22
C VAL A 543 -15.76 16.46 1.86
N ASN A 544 -14.93 15.83 1.04
CA ASN A 544 -13.92 14.87 1.48
C ASN A 544 -12.56 15.53 1.75
N THR A 545 -12.24 16.58 1.01
CA THR A 545 -10.90 17.18 1.05
C THR A 545 -10.93 18.67 0.72
N ILE A 546 -10.05 19.44 1.36
CA ILE A 546 -9.78 20.84 1.06
C ILE A 546 -8.27 21.00 0.96
N ALA A 547 -7.82 21.75 -0.04
CA ALA A 547 -6.42 22.15 -0.19
C ALA A 547 -6.33 23.64 -0.53
N ILE A 548 -5.28 24.30 -0.05
CA ILE A 548 -4.99 25.69 -0.37
C ILE A 548 -3.72 25.72 -1.19
N ASP A 549 -3.76 26.34 -2.35
CA ASP A 549 -2.65 26.37 -3.27
C ASP A 549 -1.74 27.61 -3.07
N GLY A 550 -0.59 27.63 -3.75
CA GLY A 550 0.37 28.72 -3.67
C GLY A 550 -0.15 30.09 -4.19
N ARG A 551 -1.29 30.10 -4.89
CA ARG A 551 -1.99 31.31 -5.31
C ARG A 551 -3.07 31.76 -4.32
N ASN A 552 -3.16 31.08 -3.17
CA ASN A 552 -4.20 31.28 -2.14
C ASN A 552 -5.63 31.00 -2.66
N GLN A 553 -5.77 30.06 -3.59
CA GLN A 553 -7.04 29.53 -4.02
C GLN A 553 -7.39 28.32 -3.15
N VAL A 554 -8.67 28.14 -2.80
CA VAL A 554 -9.14 26.98 -2.02
C VAL A 554 -9.75 25.97 -2.97
N TRP A 555 -9.15 24.80 -3.06
CA TRP A 555 -9.61 23.66 -3.83
C TRP A 555 -10.45 22.74 -2.95
N ILE A 556 -11.67 22.42 -3.38
CA ILE A 556 -12.66 21.70 -2.59
C ILE A 556 -13.09 20.45 -3.36
N GLY A 557 -12.67 19.27 -2.87
CA GLY A 557 -13.09 17.98 -3.41
C GLY A 557 -14.34 17.49 -2.71
N THR A 558 -15.37 17.19 -3.50
CA THR A 558 -16.62 16.61 -3.01
C THR A 558 -16.80 15.19 -3.56
N ASN A 559 -17.78 14.46 -3.07
CA ASN A 559 -18.14 13.17 -3.66
C ASN A 559 -18.87 13.26 -5.01
N ASN A 560 -19.03 14.49 -5.57
CA ASN A 560 -19.74 14.72 -6.85
C ASN A 560 -19.10 15.84 -7.69
N GLY A 561 -17.78 16.04 -7.58
CA GLY A 561 -17.03 16.98 -8.38
C GLY A 561 -16.14 17.93 -7.58
N LEU A 562 -15.37 18.73 -8.32
CA LEU A 562 -14.39 19.67 -7.81
C LEU A 562 -14.92 21.10 -7.84
N ARG A 563 -14.59 21.91 -6.83
CA ARG A 563 -14.90 23.35 -6.76
C ARG A 563 -13.70 24.14 -6.26
N MET A 564 -13.74 25.43 -6.49
CA MET A 564 -12.69 26.37 -6.11
C MET A 564 -13.27 27.68 -5.55
N ILE A 565 -12.62 28.22 -4.51
CA ILE A 565 -12.77 29.62 -4.09
C ILE A 565 -11.56 30.38 -4.63
N PRO A 566 -11.74 31.47 -5.42
CA PRO A 566 -10.65 32.14 -6.11
C PRO A 566 -9.58 32.78 -5.22
N SER A 567 -9.95 33.16 -3.99
CA SER A 567 -9.01 33.70 -3.00
C SER A 567 -9.52 33.52 -1.58
N VAL A 568 -8.61 33.11 -0.68
CA VAL A 568 -8.87 33.07 0.78
C VAL A 568 -9.25 34.45 1.33
N ASP A 569 -8.80 35.54 0.70
CA ASP A 569 -9.05 36.92 1.13
C ASP A 569 -10.55 37.33 1.02
N ASN A 570 -11.31 36.57 0.23
CA ASN A 570 -12.76 36.77 0.10
C ASN A 570 -13.52 36.48 1.43
N PHE A 571 -12.92 35.79 2.37
CA PHE A 571 -13.53 35.51 3.67
C PHE A 571 -13.83 36.77 4.47
N SER A 572 -12.94 37.76 4.45
CA SER A 572 -13.05 38.96 5.29
C SER A 572 -14.26 39.81 4.94
N SER A 573 -14.59 39.96 3.67
CA SER A 573 -15.59 40.87 3.15
C SER A 573 -16.98 40.28 2.90
N ASN A 574 -17.09 38.93 2.86
CA ASN A 574 -18.33 38.24 2.48
C ASN A 574 -19.05 37.57 3.66
N SER A 575 -20.37 37.50 3.58
CA SER A 575 -21.22 36.71 4.51
C SER A 575 -21.42 35.25 4.04
N THR A 576 -21.20 34.99 2.74
CA THR A 576 -21.17 33.66 2.11
C THR A 576 -20.06 33.63 1.06
N LEU A 577 -19.45 32.47 0.84
CA LEU A 577 -18.43 32.25 -0.17
C LEU A 577 -19.01 31.38 -1.29
N ASN A 578 -19.06 31.93 -2.50
CA ASN A 578 -19.59 31.22 -3.67
C ASN A 578 -18.46 30.50 -4.38
N SER A 579 -18.53 29.17 -4.43
CA SER A 579 -17.56 28.36 -5.15
C SER A 579 -17.82 28.33 -6.65
N GLN A 580 -16.77 28.07 -7.42
CA GLN A 580 -16.76 28.01 -8.87
C GLN A 580 -16.27 26.66 -9.36
N SER A 581 -16.79 26.20 -10.51
CA SER A 581 -16.26 25.04 -11.22
C SER A 581 -15.00 25.41 -12.03
N PHE A 582 -14.13 24.45 -12.26
CA PHE A 582 -13.05 24.56 -13.23
C PHE A 582 -13.57 24.17 -14.61
N ILE A 583 -13.50 25.07 -15.56
CA ILE A 583 -13.84 24.79 -16.97
C ILE A 583 -12.53 24.60 -17.73
N ILE A 584 -12.37 23.46 -18.35
CA ILE A 584 -11.25 23.13 -19.25
C ILE A 584 -11.75 23.01 -20.67
N MET A 585 -10.84 23.14 -21.63
CA MET A 585 -11.12 22.90 -23.05
C MET A 585 -10.54 21.52 -23.41
N ASP A 586 -11.42 20.57 -23.68
CA ASP A 586 -11.07 19.24 -24.10
C ASP A 586 -11.67 18.97 -25.48
N ASP A 587 -10.83 18.63 -26.46
CA ASP A 587 -11.20 18.49 -27.88
C ASP A 587 -12.04 19.66 -28.45
N GLY A 588 -11.77 20.87 -27.97
CA GLY A 588 -12.49 22.07 -28.38
C GLY A 588 -13.86 22.25 -27.71
N LEU A 589 -14.23 21.40 -26.77
CA LEU A 589 -15.45 21.51 -25.97
C LEU A 589 -15.13 21.99 -24.57
N ALA A 590 -15.95 22.92 -24.06
CA ALA A 590 -15.85 23.36 -22.67
C ALA A 590 -16.44 22.28 -21.75
N GLN A 591 -15.62 21.70 -20.87
CA GLN A 591 -16.01 20.69 -19.91
C GLN A 591 -15.63 21.11 -18.50
N GLU A 592 -16.40 20.65 -17.52
CA GLU A 592 -16.05 20.83 -16.12
C GLU A 592 -15.04 19.75 -15.69
N LEU A 593 -13.90 20.17 -15.14
CA LEU A 593 -12.86 19.27 -14.63
C LEU A 593 -13.44 18.43 -13.49
N PHE A 594 -13.33 17.10 -13.58
CA PHE A 594 -13.86 16.11 -12.64
C PHE A 594 -15.38 16.23 -12.37
N TYR A 595 -16.17 16.53 -13.40
CA TYR A 595 -17.62 16.59 -13.31
C TYR A 595 -18.20 15.26 -12.79
N GLN A 596 -18.99 15.34 -11.74
CA GLN A 596 -19.63 14.17 -11.08
C GLN A 596 -18.66 13.08 -10.59
N GLN A 597 -17.37 13.39 -10.42
CA GLN A 597 -16.40 12.47 -9.87
C GLN A 597 -16.33 12.58 -8.33
N ASN A 598 -16.11 11.47 -7.66
CA ASN A 598 -15.85 11.46 -6.22
C ASN A 598 -14.36 11.73 -5.95
N ILE A 599 -14.05 12.94 -5.47
CA ILE A 599 -12.69 13.35 -5.15
C ILE A 599 -12.35 12.92 -3.72
N LEU A 600 -11.34 12.08 -3.57
CA LEU A 600 -10.93 11.53 -2.27
C LEU A 600 -9.91 12.44 -1.56
N LYS A 601 -8.88 12.87 -2.28
CA LYS A 601 -7.79 13.68 -1.73
C LYS A 601 -7.26 14.67 -2.75
N ILE A 602 -6.79 15.83 -2.27
CA ILE A 602 -6.05 16.82 -3.06
C ILE A 602 -4.79 17.21 -2.30
N LYS A 603 -3.63 17.13 -2.96
CA LYS A 603 -2.33 17.58 -2.43
C LYS A 603 -1.67 18.51 -3.43
N VAL A 604 -1.17 19.65 -2.97
CA VAL A 604 -0.46 20.64 -3.82
C VAL A 604 1.03 20.35 -3.77
N ASP A 605 1.69 20.27 -4.93
CA ASP A 605 3.14 20.08 -5.02
C ASP A 605 3.92 21.41 -5.01
N GLY A 606 5.24 21.30 -4.92
CA GLY A 606 6.14 22.45 -4.87
C GLY A 606 6.08 23.36 -6.10
N SER A 607 5.58 22.88 -7.24
CA SER A 607 5.32 23.64 -8.47
C SER A 607 3.87 24.16 -8.59
N ASN A 608 3.12 24.03 -7.50
CA ASN A 608 1.69 24.41 -7.43
C ASN A 608 0.77 23.56 -8.32
N ASN A 609 1.20 22.39 -8.83
CA ASN A 609 0.28 21.43 -9.43
C ASN A 609 -0.53 20.73 -8.33
N LYS A 610 -1.60 20.05 -8.71
CA LYS A 610 -2.50 19.37 -7.78
C LYS A 610 -2.55 17.88 -8.10
N TRP A 611 -2.08 17.07 -7.17
CA TRP A 611 -2.36 15.65 -7.18
C TRP A 611 -3.77 15.43 -6.65
N VAL A 612 -4.64 14.86 -7.47
CA VAL A 612 -6.06 14.70 -7.20
C VAL A 612 -6.41 13.22 -7.28
N ALA A 613 -6.74 12.61 -6.14
CA ALA A 613 -7.22 11.25 -6.07
C ALA A 613 -8.72 11.21 -6.36
N VAL A 614 -9.13 10.31 -7.24
CA VAL A 614 -10.50 10.12 -7.69
C VAL A 614 -10.91 8.66 -7.45
N ALA A 615 -12.01 8.45 -6.75
CA ALA A 615 -12.48 7.10 -6.40
C ALA A 615 -12.65 6.21 -7.64
N GLY A 616 -12.04 5.03 -7.62
CA GLY A 616 -12.07 4.04 -8.70
C GLY A 616 -11.41 4.48 -10.00
N ALA A 617 -10.63 5.60 -9.98
CA ALA A 617 -9.96 6.12 -11.17
C ALA A 617 -8.49 6.52 -10.92
N GLY A 618 -7.93 6.17 -9.75
CA GLY A 618 -6.54 6.46 -9.43
C GLY A 618 -6.26 7.91 -9.09
N VAL A 619 -5.11 8.42 -9.53
CA VAL A 619 -4.62 9.76 -9.21
C VAL A 619 -4.25 10.55 -10.45
N PHE A 620 -4.61 11.82 -10.47
CA PHE A 620 -4.35 12.78 -11.54
C PHE A 620 -3.39 13.85 -11.05
N LEU A 621 -2.39 14.21 -11.86
CA LEU A 621 -1.63 15.44 -11.69
C LEU A 621 -2.23 16.50 -12.60
N VAL A 622 -2.80 17.53 -12.00
CA VAL A 622 -3.40 18.68 -12.69
C VAL A 622 -2.44 19.86 -12.62
N SER A 623 -2.28 20.58 -13.73
CA SER A 623 -1.42 21.76 -13.81
C SER A 623 -1.78 22.84 -12.78
N ALA A 624 -0.84 23.74 -12.52
CA ALA A 624 -0.98 24.79 -11.52
C ALA A 624 -2.21 25.68 -11.73
N ASP A 625 -2.64 25.88 -12.97
CA ASP A 625 -3.82 26.66 -13.34
C ASP A 625 -5.10 25.82 -13.49
N GLY A 626 -5.02 24.51 -13.34
CA GLY A 626 -6.16 23.60 -13.46
C GLY A 626 -6.61 23.29 -14.88
N GLN A 627 -5.85 23.69 -15.90
CA GLN A 627 -6.28 23.59 -17.30
C GLN A 627 -5.83 22.32 -18.02
N GLN A 628 -4.86 21.59 -17.46
CA GLN A 628 -4.29 20.41 -18.09
C GLN A 628 -4.13 19.27 -17.09
N THR A 629 -4.47 18.05 -17.51
CA THR A 629 -4.03 16.83 -16.84
C THR A 629 -2.63 16.50 -17.35
N VAL A 630 -1.64 16.54 -16.43
CA VAL A 630 -0.23 16.26 -16.73
C VAL A 630 0.04 14.76 -16.69
N TYR A 631 -0.45 14.09 -15.65
CA TYR A 631 -0.39 12.63 -15.47
C TYR A 631 -1.74 12.10 -15.03
N HIS A 632 -1.99 10.85 -15.40
CA HIS A 632 -3.05 10.02 -14.86
C HIS A 632 -2.48 8.64 -14.60
N PHE A 633 -2.48 8.21 -13.32
CA PHE A 633 -2.04 6.89 -12.89
C PHE A 633 -3.21 6.12 -12.29
N ASP A 634 -3.38 4.90 -12.76
CA ASP A 634 -4.30 3.89 -12.25
C ASP A 634 -3.62 2.51 -12.21
N THR A 635 -4.29 1.51 -11.70
CA THR A 635 -3.77 0.14 -11.62
C THR A 635 -3.47 -0.49 -12.98
N SER A 636 -4.10 -0.01 -14.06
CA SER A 636 -3.89 -0.53 -15.41
C SER A 636 -2.59 -0.03 -16.05
N ASN A 637 -2.19 1.20 -15.75
CA ASN A 637 -1.09 1.90 -16.42
C ASN A 637 0.11 2.21 -15.51
N SER A 638 0.04 1.91 -14.22
CA SER A 638 1.06 2.23 -13.23
C SER A 638 1.20 1.11 -12.18
N PRO A 639 2.23 1.18 -11.31
CA PRO A 639 2.40 0.31 -10.15
C PRO A 639 1.46 0.58 -8.96
N LEU A 640 0.47 1.45 -9.08
CA LEU A 640 -0.49 1.68 -8.00
C LEU A 640 -1.13 0.34 -7.56
N PRO A 641 -1.15 0.04 -6.24
CA PRO A 641 -1.73 -1.21 -5.75
C PRO A 641 -3.26 -1.20 -5.73
N ALA A 642 -3.88 -0.02 -5.75
CA ALA A 642 -5.33 0.16 -5.87
C ALA A 642 -5.64 1.55 -6.46
N ASP A 643 -6.84 1.70 -7.07
CA ASP A 643 -7.27 2.98 -7.64
C ASP A 643 -7.81 3.95 -6.56
N ASP A 644 -8.21 3.45 -5.40
CA ASP A 644 -8.64 4.28 -4.29
C ASP A 644 -7.44 4.74 -3.45
N ILE A 645 -6.98 5.97 -3.69
CA ILE A 645 -5.91 6.59 -2.93
C ILE A 645 -6.48 7.25 -1.68
N VAL A 646 -6.02 6.79 -0.52
CA VAL A 646 -6.49 7.25 0.80
C VAL A 646 -5.80 8.54 1.23
N ASP A 647 -4.47 8.62 1.02
CA ASP A 647 -3.68 9.80 1.34
C ASP A 647 -2.53 9.99 0.36
N ILE A 648 -2.09 11.25 0.23
CA ILE A 648 -0.97 11.66 -0.62
C ILE A 648 -0.05 12.55 0.21
N GLU A 649 1.25 12.21 0.24
CA GLU A 649 2.28 13.05 0.85
C GLU A 649 3.41 13.29 -0.15
N ILE A 650 4.10 14.42 -0.04
CA ILE A 650 5.13 14.85 -0.98
C ILE A 650 6.37 15.23 -0.19
N ASP A 651 7.52 14.65 -0.55
CA ASP A 651 8.80 15.16 -0.11
C ASP A 651 9.15 16.44 -0.89
N ASP A 652 9.00 17.55 -0.23
CA ASP A 652 9.28 18.86 -0.79
C ASP A 652 10.76 19.09 -1.17
N ASN A 653 11.67 18.23 -0.71
CA ASN A 653 13.10 18.31 -1.04
C ASN A 653 13.44 17.56 -2.32
N THR A 654 12.89 16.35 -2.47
CA THR A 654 13.20 15.46 -3.61
C THR A 654 12.14 15.52 -4.71
N GLY A 655 10.89 15.88 -4.36
CA GLY A 655 9.72 15.80 -5.23
C GLY A 655 9.13 14.39 -5.31
N GLU A 656 9.57 13.46 -4.46
CA GLU A 656 8.97 12.13 -4.35
C GLU A 656 7.55 12.24 -3.78
N VAL A 657 6.60 11.57 -4.44
CA VAL A 657 5.19 11.60 -4.08
C VAL A 657 4.77 10.23 -3.60
N PHE A 658 4.27 10.13 -2.38
CA PHE A 658 3.80 8.92 -1.74
C PHE A 658 2.29 8.77 -1.90
N PHE A 659 1.85 7.60 -2.34
CA PHE A 659 0.44 7.26 -2.51
C PHE A 659 0.07 6.12 -1.55
N ALA A 660 -0.71 6.45 -0.53
CA ALA A 660 -1.26 5.45 0.39
C ALA A 660 -2.58 4.91 -0.15
N THR A 661 -2.69 3.58 -0.15
CA THR A 661 -3.93 2.87 -0.47
C THR A 661 -4.27 1.90 0.67
N ASN A 662 -5.40 1.24 0.60
CA ASN A 662 -5.72 0.13 1.51
C ASN A 662 -5.05 -1.21 1.12
N GLN A 663 -4.28 -1.23 0.02
CA GLN A 663 -3.56 -2.38 -0.53
C GLN A 663 -2.03 -2.21 -0.46
N GLY A 664 -1.53 -1.07 0.00
CA GLY A 664 -0.10 -0.79 0.12
C GLY A 664 0.26 0.67 -0.10
N LEU A 665 1.53 0.96 0.14
CA LEU A 665 2.15 2.26 -0.05
C LEU A 665 3.19 2.16 -1.17
N VAL A 666 3.11 3.07 -2.13
CA VAL A 666 4.10 3.23 -3.19
C VAL A 666 4.48 4.69 -3.35
N SER A 667 5.65 4.97 -3.92
CA SER A 667 6.01 6.32 -4.30
C SER A 667 6.33 6.44 -5.78
N TYR A 668 6.19 7.68 -6.28
CA TYR A 668 6.58 8.08 -7.62
C TYR A 668 7.55 9.26 -7.55
N GLN A 669 8.72 9.13 -8.18
CA GLN A 669 9.70 10.21 -8.25
C GLN A 669 9.25 11.27 -9.27
N HIS A 670 8.66 12.34 -8.75
CA HIS A 670 8.33 13.52 -9.53
C HIS A 670 9.45 14.58 -9.43
N TYR A 671 9.43 15.58 -10.30
CA TYR A 671 10.47 16.61 -10.33
C TYR A 671 10.16 17.83 -9.43
N ALA A 672 8.89 18.07 -9.10
CA ALA A 672 8.43 19.28 -8.42
C ALA A 672 8.88 19.33 -6.97
N THR A 673 9.78 20.25 -6.64
CA THR A 673 10.26 20.50 -5.27
C THR A 673 9.77 21.85 -4.76
N ALA A 674 9.73 22.03 -3.45
CA ALA A 674 9.42 23.32 -2.85
C ALA A 674 10.53 24.35 -3.14
N PRO A 675 10.18 25.63 -3.37
CA PRO A 675 11.15 26.69 -3.61
C PRO A 675 12.06 26.90 -2.39
N LYS A 676 13.33 27.15 -2.63
CA LYS A 676 14.32 27.45 -1.59
C LYS A 676 14.38 28.97 -1.33
N ALA A 677 14.93 29.33 -0.18
CA ALA A 677 15.07 30.74 0.22
C ALA A 677 16.20 31.46 -0.54
N ASP A 678 17.19 30.71 -1.05
CA ASP A 678 18.39 31.18 -1.74
C ASP A 678 18.79 30.24 -2.89
N LEU A 679 19.87 30.60 -3.61
CA LEU A 679 20.45 29.83 -4.71
C LEU A 679 21.81 29.21 -4.35
N GLU A 680 22.12 29.00 -3.07
CA GLU A 680 23.43 28.45 -2.65
C GLU A 680 23.62 26.98 -3.06
N ASN A 681 22.55 26.18 -3.08
CA ASN A 681 22.59 24.74 -3.28
C ASN A 681 21.92 24.29 -4.58
N VAL A 682 22.17 24.99 -5.68
CA VAL A 682 21.67 24.59 -7.01
C VAL A 682 22.45 23.39 -7.54
N TYR A 683 21.75 22.33 -7.93
CA TYR A 683 22.35 21.11 -8.49
C TYR A 683 21.59 20.59 -9.71
N PHE A 684 22.26 19.69 -10.48
CA PHE A 684 21.78 19.18 -11.77
C PHE A 684 21.86 17.66 -11.78
N PHE A 685 20.79 16.98 -12.19
CA PHE A 685 20.76 15.53 -12.27
C PHE A 685 19.93 15.03 -13.47
N PRO A 686 20.46 14.04 -14.23
CA PRO A 686 21.80 13.46 -14.14
C PRO A 686 22.89 14.41 -14.66
N ASN A 687 24.08 14.32 -14.08
CA ASN A 687 25.25 15.04 -14.53
C ASN A 687 26.52 14.20 -14.30
N PRO A 688 27.14 13.57 -15.32
CA PRO A 688 26.90 13.78 -16.76
C PRO A 688 25.61 13.14 -17.28
N VAL A 689 25.05 13.74 -18.35
CA VAL A 689 23.99 13.13 -19.15
C VAL A 689 24.64 12.12 -20.10
N LYS A 690 24.35 10.84 -19.91
CA LYS A 690 24.92 9.75 -20.71
C LYS A 690 24.10 9.50 -22.00
N PRO A 691 24.68 8.81 -23.02
CA PRO A 691 24.01 8.57 -24.29
C PRO A 691 22.66 7.84 -24.19
N GLU A 692 22.56 6.92 -23.25
CA GLU A 692 21.35 6.11 -22.99
C GLU A 692 20.25 6.87 -22.25
N PHE A 693 20.52 8.07 -21.73
CA PHE A 693 19.52 8.86 -21.01
C PHE A 693 18.61 9.61 -21.98
N GLU A 694 17.34 9.23 -22.00
CA GLU A 694 16.29 9.86 -22.84
C GLU A 694 15.39 10.85 -22.08
N GLY A 695 15.58 11.01 -20.76
CA GLY A 695 14.79 11.89 -19.91
C GLY A 695 15.23 13.36 -19.95
N GLU A 696 14.76 14.13 -18.97
CA GLU A 696 15.06 15.55 -18.79
C GLU A 696 16.03 15.74 -17.63
N VAL A 697 16.97 16.67 -17.78
CA VAL A 697 17.87 17.07 -16.70
C VAL A 697 17.08 17.92 -15.72
N LYS A 698 16.98 17.47 -14.49
CA LYS A 698 16.39 18.22 -13.37
C LYS A 698 17.43 19.24 -12.86
N ILE A 699 16.99 20.47 -12.75
CA ILE A 699 17.70 21.58 -12.11
C ILE A 699 16.96 21.88 -10.81
N SER A 700 17.59 21.67 -9.66
CA SER A 700 16.95 21.75 -8.35
C SER A 700 17.69 22.72 -7.42
N GLY A 701 17.08 23.01 -6.26
CA GLY A 701 17.60 24.00 -5.32
C GLY A 701 17.31 25.42 -5.75
N LEU A 702 16.21 25.65 -6.47
CA LEU A 702 15.85 26.93 -7.05
C LEU A 702 14.91 27.73 -6.12
N MET A 703 14.99 29.03 -6.23
CA MET A 703 13.97 29.96 -5.70
C MET A 703 12.75 29.97 -6.62
N GLN A 704 11.61 30.34 -6.08
CA GLN A 704 10.39 30.55 -6.86
C GLN A 704 10.67 31.56 -8.01
N SER A 705 10.23 31.22 -9.22
CA SER A 705 10.38 32.06 -10.41
C SER A 705 11.83 32.39 -10.80
N ALA A 706 12.81 31.62 -10.36
CA ALA A 706 14.20 31.81 -10.74
C ALA A 706 14.37 31.65 -12.27
N ASN A 707 15.14 32.56 -12.88
CA ASN A 707 15.45 32.53 -14.31
C ASN A 707 16.66 31.64 -14.59
N ILE A 708 16.51 30.69 -15.51
CA ILE A 708 17.56 29.75 -15.90
C ILE A 708 17.94 30.00 -17.38
N LYS A 709 19.25 30.20 -17.63
CA LYS A 709 19.82 30.31 -18.97
C LYS A 709 20.93 29.29 -19.15
N ILE A 710 20.83 28.45 -20.17
CA ILE A 710 21.81 27.43 -20.51
C ILE A 710 22.53 27.85 -21.78
N THR A 711 23.86 27.92 -21.73
CA THR A 711 24.71 28.32 -22.85
C THR A 711 25.71 27.22 -23.18
N ASP A 712 26.25 27.25 -24.40
CA ASP A 712 27.48 26.51 -24.71
C ASP A 712 28.72 27.19 -24.09
N ILE A 713 29.89 26.59 -24.24
CA ILE A 713 31.16 27.13 -23.71
C ILE A 713 31.58 28.44 -24.35
N ALA A 714 31.04 28.79 -25.51
CA ALA A 714 31.26 30.07 -26.21
C ALA A 714 30.32 31.18 -25.74
N GLY A 715 29.37 30.85 -24.86
CA GLY A 715 28.36 31.80 -24.35
C GLY A 715 27.12 31.93 -25.21
N ASN A 716 26.95 31.12 -26.26
CA ASN A 716 25.74 31.14 -27.08
C ASN A 716 24.55 30.50 -26.28
N LEU A 717 23.43 31.22 -26.22
CA LEU A 717 22.24 30.75 -25.53
C LEU A 717 21.65 29.53 -26.25
N VAL A 718 21.49 28.43 -25.50
CA VAL A 718 20.97 27.16 -26.01
C VAL A 718 19.52 26.92 -25.56
N TYR A 719 19.23 27.28 -24.31
CA TYR A 719 17.90 27.09 -23.71
C TYR A 719 17.67 28.12 -22.61
N GLU A 720 16.42 28.50 -22.40
CA GLU A 720 16.01 29.41 -21.34
C GLU A 720 14.65 28.95 -20.79
N THR A 721 14.52 29.00 -19.46
CA THR A 721 13.27 28.68 -18.77
C THR A 721 13.22 29.43 -17.43
N THR A 722 12.04 29.34 -16.78
CA THR A 722 11.83 29.88 -15.43
C THR A 722 11.41 28.72 -14.51
N ALA A 723 11.91 28.73 -13.29
CA ALA A 723 11.54 27.73 -12.29
C ALA A 723 10.06 27.81 -11.90
N THR A 724 9.41 26.68 -11.82
CA THR A 724 8.13 26.51 -11.16
C THR A 724 8.35 25.78 -9.85
N GLY A 725 8.23 26.48 -8.72
CA GLY A 725 8.69 25.95 -7.43
C GLY A 725 10.22 25.96 -7.30
N GLY A 726 10.77 24.92 -6.69
CA GLY A 726 12.22 24.74 -6.43
C GLY A 726 12.98 24.02 -7.53
N SER A 727 12.36 23.77 -8.70
CA SER A 727 12.99 23.01 -9.78
C SER A 727 12.59 23.46 -11.17
N ALA A 728 13.38 23.07 -12.17
CA ALA A 728 13.11 23.21 -13.58
C ALA A 728 13.67 22.02 -14.36
N LEU A 729 13.14 21.78 -15.55
CA LEU A 729 13.54 20.68 -16.43
C LEU A 729 14.20 21.20 -17.71
N TRP A 730 15.21 20.48 -18.20
CA TRP A 730 15.82 20.70 -19.51
C TRP A 730 15.93 19.37 -20.26
N ASN A 731 15.22 19.27 -21.39
CA ASN A 731 15.18 18.09 -22.23
C ASN A 731 16.44 17.88 -23.11
N THR A 732 17.53 18.56 -22.79
CA THR A 732 18.80 18.54 -23.55
C THR A 732 18.64 18.93 -25.05
N ARG A 733 17.67 19.77 -25.35
CA ARG A 733 17.42 20.30 -26.69
C ARG A 733 17.64 21.82 -26.72
N ASN A 734 17.96 22.32 -27.89
CA ASN A 734 18.04 23.75 -28.17
C ASN A 734 16.68 24.31 -28.58
N PHE A 735 16.59 25.62 -28.79
CA PHE A 735 15.37 26.31 -29.22
C PHE A 735 14.75 25.76 -30.51
N ALA A 736 15.53 25.11 -31.38
CA ALA A 736 15.04 24.46 -32.58
C ALA A 736 14.54 23.03 -32.34
N GLY A 737 14.44 22.58 -31.08
CA GLY A 737 13.99 21.22 -30.70
C GLY A 737 15.01 20.13 -31.01
N ARG A 738 16.25 20.44 -31.40
CA ARG A 738 17.30 19.48 -31.73
C ARG A 738 18.10 19.13 -30.48
N LYS A 739 18.42 17.82 -30.27
CA LYS A 739 19.31 17.38 -29.22
C LYS A 739 20.67 18.11 -29.32
N VAL A 740 21.19 18.59 -28.20
CA VAL A 740 22.46 19.28 -28.17
C VAL A 740 23.63 18.30 -28.33
N ALA A 741 24.78 18.76 -28.84
CA ALA A 741 25.98 17.94 -29.02
C ALA A 741 26.65 17.57 -27.68
N SER A 742 27.56 16.58 -27.72
CA SER A 742 28.43 16.32 -26.58
C SER A 742 29.25 17.56 -26.21
N GLY A 743 29.30 17.90 -24.93
CA GLY A 743 29.97 19.09 -24.46
C GLY A 743 29.61 19.48 -23.04
N VAL A 744 30.22 20.55 -22.55
CA VAL A 744 29.87 21.18 -21.27
C VAL A 744 28.99 22.39 -21.55
N TYR A 745 27.84 22.43 -20.88
CA TYR A 745 26.91 23.53 -20.93
C TYR A 745 26.92 24.29 -19.61
N ILE A 746 26.99 25.63 -19.70
CA ILE A 746 27.02 26.51 -18.53
C ILE A 746 25.57 26.90 -18.22
N VAL A 747 25.19 26.73 -16.96
CA VAL A 747 23.84 27.09 -16.47
C VAL A 747 23.96 28.30 -15.58
N PHE A 748 23.33 29.38 -15.99
CA PHE A 748 23.20 30.60 -15.20
C PHE A 748 21.81 30.60 -14.56
N VAL A 749 21.74 30.77 -13.25
CA VAL A 749 20.51 30.89 -12.49
C VAL A 749 20.51 32.23 -11.78
N SER A 750 19.38 32.94 -11.81
CA SER A 750 19.19 34.16 -11.04
C SER A 750 17.79 34.21 -10.44
N SER A 751 17.65 34.77 -9.22
CA SER A 751 16.35 35.11 -8.67
C SER A 751 15.60 36.09 -9.60
N ASP A 752 14.28 36.18 -9.45
CA ASP A 752 13.43 37.05 -10.27
C ASP A 752 13.84 38.54 -10.19
N ASP A 753 14.22 38.98 -8.96
CA ASP A 753 14.72 40.34 -8.70
C ASP A 753 16.21 40.52 -8.99
N GLY A 754 16.92 39.44 -9.37
CA GLY A 754 18.36 39.44 -9.67
C GLY A 754 19.29 39.60 -8.44
N SER A 755 18.78 39.57 -7.22
CA SER A 755 19.55 39.68 -5.98
C SER A 755 20.43 38.47 -5.74
N GLU A 756 19.94 37.26 -6.05
CA GLU A 756 20.65 35.98 -5.91
C GLU A 756 21.09 35.47 -7.29
N LYS A 757 22.26 34.83 -7.34
CA LYS A 757 22.80 34.23 -8.58
C LYS A 757 23.58 32.96 -8.29
N SER A 758 23.46 31.98 -9.18
CA SER A 758 24.24 30.77 -9.16
C SER A 758 24.71 30.40 -10.57
N VAL A 759 25.88 29.74 -10.67
CA VAL A 759 26.40 29.28 -11.96
C VAL A 759 26.89 27.83 -11.80
N GLY A 760 26.36 26.96 -12.66
CA GLY A 760 26.74 25.56 -12.67
C GLY A 760 27.09 25.04 -14.07
N LYS A 761 27.35 23.72 -14.15
CA LYS A 761 27.73 23.07 -15.41
C LYS A 761 27.02 21.74 -15.55
N ILE A 762 26.56 21.45 -16.76
CA ILE A 762 26.02 20.15 -17.15
C ILE A 762 26.92 19.58 -18.24
N MET A 763 27.41 18.35 -18.04
CA MET A 763 28.15 17.61 -19.08
C MET A 763 27.16 16.73 -19.83
N VAL A 764 27.13 16.85 -21.16
CA VAL A 764 26.34 15.99 -22.05
C VAL A 764 27.29 15.13 -22.85
N ILE A 765 27.04 13.82 -22.87
CA ILE A 765 27.73 12.80 -23.66
C ILE A 765 26.72 12.18 -24.63
N ARG A 766 27.09 12.09 -25.94
CA ARG A 766 26.23 11.50 -26.98
C ARG A 766 26.99 10.43 -27.74
#